data_183b6a4a8fb46b69372c35347d223bee
#
_entry.id   183b6a4a8fb46b69372c35347d223bee
#
_cell.length_a   1.000
_cell.length_b   1.000
_cell.length_c   1.000
_cell.angle_alpha   90.00
_cell.angle_beta   90.00
_cell.angle_gamma   90.00
#
_symmetry.space_group_name_H-M   'P 1'
#
loop_
_entity.id
_entity.type
_entity.pdbx_description
1 polymer ?
#
loop_
_entity_poly.entity_id
_entity_poly.type
_entity_poly.pdbx_seq_one_letter_code
_entity_poly.pdbx_strand_id
1 'polypeptide(L)'
;MCGTAISDDEAEYHDEKGHLWFLRYPLTEPVDGIEYITVATTRPETMLGDTGVAVSPEDPEKAKLVGKTVMLPIVNREIPIFSDWHVDKNFGTGFVKVTPAHDPNDFAMGQTHNLEQINILDEHAHIVDGYGEFSGMDRDEAREAIVKWFDEHGLLDHIEDLEHSVMHCYRCDTALEPWLSEQWFVAVDKLKGPATKVVKDGEVKFYPERWTQTYLTWMDNLKDWCISRQLWWGHRIPVFYCEDCGWEDALMEDTDVCPKCGGHHVHQDPDVLDTWFSSQLWTFATQGWPDHPEEMEGHHPTKVLVTARDIIALWVARMIMSSLYFTHEVPFHDVYIYATILAKDGSRMSKSKGNGVDPMALMDKYGADAMRYNLLTLITTNQDVKFDANLDKKKRELIDSPRTEQARSFVTKIWNASRFVQMNLDGYTPGAPKAETAEDAWMLSRLARAVEAATRQLEGYEFGDYARDLQSFFWGEVCDWYIELCKGRLLHGTPEERLQVQRNLVYVLDVSMRLLHPVMPFVTESVWDALPASGLDDHSAQFLMTAAWPEPADLAAFVNDKAEHDFELARRVVSAVRSTRARYRLSPKAELDVCVRAAAEDVAVLESQRDFICSVGHVDQLALGAQQDKPAGSVSVADGALEIFVVLGGLVDLAAEGKRLEKELAKAEKELAGTKRTLSNEGFVAKAAPEVIQKKRDRAEELEQSIEQLRAQIADLA
;
A
#
# COMPACT_ATOMS: atom_id res chain seq x y z
N MET A 1 -22.19 -3.66 24.75
CA MET A 1 -21.70 -2.28 24.91
C MET A 1 -22.24 -1.32 23.86
N CYS A 2 -22.13 -1.60 22.55
CA CYS A 2 -22.75 -0.73 21.54
C CYS A 2 -24.25 -0.94 21.40
N GLY A 3 -24.76 -2.15 21.69
CA GLY A 3 -26.19 -2.48 21.66
C GLY A 3 -26.81 -2.32 20.25
N THR A 4 -26.07 -2.67 19.20
CA THR A 4 -26.50 -2.50 17.81
C THR A 4 -26.09 -3.70 16.97
N ALA A 5 -26.92 -4.03 15.97
CA ALA A 5 -26.55 -4.94 14.89
C ALA A 5 -25.36 -4.37 14.09
N ILE A 6 -24.56 -5.25 13.54
CA ILE A 6 -23.44 -4.92 12.65
C ILE A 6 -23.48 -5.85 11.43
N SER A 7 -22.77 -5.49 10.38
CA SER A 7 -22.56 -6.37 9.23
C SER A 7 -21.33 -7.27 9.44
N ASP A 8 -21.23 -8.36 8.68
CA ASP A 8 -20.07 -9.27 8.71
C ASP A 8 -18.73 -8.55 8.48
N ASP A 9 -18.74 -7.49 7.65
CA ASP A 9 -17.55 -6.67 7.33
C ASP A 9 -17.09 -5.77 8.49
N GLU A 10 -17.89 -5.63 9.55
CA GLU A 10 -17.59 -4.83 10.75
C GLU A 10 -17.09 -5.68 11.94
N ALA A 11 -16.94 -6.99 11.74
CA ALA A 11 -16.42 -7.91 12.75
C ALA A 11 -14.92 -8.11 12.55
N GLU A 12 -14.16 -7.98 13.65
CA GLU A 12 -12.72 -8.28 13.70
C GLU A 12 -12.50 -9.58 14.47
N TYR A 13 -11.58 -10.43 14.00
CA TYR A 13 -11.29 -11.71 14.63
C TYR A 13 -10.03 -11.60 15.50
N HIS A 14 -10.17 -11.97 16.79
CA HIS A 14 -9.09 -11.98 17.76
C HIS A 14 -8.88 -13.41 18.27
N ASP A 15 -7.61 -13.85 18.33
CA ASP A 15 -7.29 -15.13 18.91
C ASP A 15 -7.29 -15.01 20.45
N GLU A 16 -8.16 -15.77 21.10
CA GLU A 16 -8.34 -15.78 22.54
C GLU A 16 -8.13 -17.16 23.16
N LYS A 17 -7.74 -17.15 24.41
CA LYS A 17 -7.66 -18.36 25.22
C LYS A 17 -9.01 -18.61 25.87
N GLY A 18 -9.60 -19.73 25.53
CA GLY A 18 -10.87 -20.19 26.07
C GLY A 18 -10.81 -21.66 26.45
N HIS A 19 -11.98 -22.25 26.55
CA HIS A 19 -12.14 -23.65 26.87
C HIS A 19 -13.09 -24.33 25.90
N LEU A 20 -12.94 -25.62 25.74
CA LEU A 20 -13.89 -26.50 25.10
C LEU A 20 -14.49 -27.41 26.20
N TRP A 21 -15.79 -27.26 26.42
CA TRP A 21 -16.52 -28.02 27.42
C TRP A 21 -17.19 -29.22 26.78
N PHE A 22 -17.02 -30.41 27.39
CA PHE A 22 -17.58 -31.67 26.94
C PHE A 22 -18.78 -32.02 27.82
N LEU A 23 -20.01 -31.89 27.24
CA LEU A 23 -21.28 -32.02 27.93
C LEU A 23 -22.01 -33.27 27.49
N ARG A 24 -22.54 -34.08 28.47
CA ARG A 24 -23.31 -35.30 28.18
C ARG A 24 -24.77 -34.99 28.04
N TYR A 25 -25.34 -35.40 26.91
CA TYR A 25 -26.77 -35.34 26.64
C TYR A 25 -27.34 -36.75 26.66
N PRO A 26 -28.17 -37.13 27.64
CA PRO A 26 -28.79 -38.45 27.71
C PRO A 26 -29.66 -38.77 26.50
N LEU A 27 -29.51 -39.95 25.94
CA LEU A 27 -30.43 -40.47 24.93
C LEU A 27 -31.80 -40.71 25.56
N THR A 28 -32.88 -40.36 24.84
CA THR A 28 -34.26 -40.67 25.31
C THR A 28 -34.49 -42.17 25.46
N GLU A 29 -33.92 -42.95 24.57
CA GLU A 29 -33.85 -44.42 24.63
C GLU A 29 -32.41 -44.86 24.37
N PRO A 30 -31.80 -45.69 25.24
CA PRO A 30 -30.48 -46.24 24.99
C PRO A 30 -30.41 -47.04 23.67
N VAL A 31 -29.30 -46.86 22.94
CA VAL A 31 -29.07 -47.50 21.64
C VAL A 31 -27.74 -48.26 21.71
N ASP A 32 -27.80 -49.60 21.50
CA ASP A 32 -26.63 -50.48 21.49
C ASP A 32 -25.75 -50.35 22.75
N GLY A 33 -26.35 -50.03 23.91
CA GLY A 33 -25.64 -49.79 25.18
C GLY A 33 -25.09 -48.41 25.36
N ILE A 34 -25.35 -47.49 24.46
CA ILE A 34 -25.03 -46.05 24.60
C ILE A 34 -26.19 -45.38 25.31
N GLU A 35 -25.92 -44.79 26.48
CA GLU A 35 -26.93 -44.13 27.30
C GLU A 35 -26.96 -42.61 27.09
N TYR A 36 -25.86 -42.00 26.62
CA TYR A 36 -25.69 -40.57 26.36
C TYR A 36 -24.75 -40.32 25.19
N ILE A 37 -24.84 -39.18 24.58
CA ILE A 37 -23.84 -38.65 23.67
C ILE A 37 -23.09 -37.50 24.36
N THR A 38 -21.86 -37.22 23.92
CA THR A 38 -21.09 -36.07 24.44
C THR A 38 -20.95 -35.04 23.33
N VAL A 39 -21.38 -33.80 23.56
CA VAL A 39 -21.16 -32.66 22.68
C VAL A 39 -20.00 -31.82 23.19
N ALA A 40 -19.25 -31.20 22.29
CA ALA A 40 -18.18 -30.30 22.66
C ALA A 40 -18.53 -28.86 22.22
N THR A 41 -18.43 -27.88 23.12
CA THR A 41 -18.81 -26.50 22.83
C THR A 41 -17.91 -25.49 23.51
N THR A 42 -17.69 -24.35 22.86
CA THR A 42 -17.04 -23.17 23.47
C THR A 42 -18.04 -22.24 24.15
N ARG A 43 -19.37 -22.50 23.99
CA ARG A 43 -20.46 -21.67 24.49
C ARG A 43 -21.51 -22.50 25.19
N PRO A 44 -21.22 -23.02 26.41
CA PRO A 44 -22.17 -23.87 27.15
C PRO A 44 -23.50 -23.17 27.46
N GLU A 45 -23.51 -21.84 27.64
CA GLU A 45 -24.73 -21.07 27.92
C GLU A 45 -25.77 -21.19 26.82
N THR A 46 -25.38 -21.33 25.57
CA THR A 46 -26.33 -21.40 24.45
C THR A 46 -27.07 -22.74 24.38
N MET A 47 -26.63 -23.77 25.14
CA MET A 47 -27.29 -25.08 25.18
C MET A 47 -28.76 -25.00 25.57
N LEU A 48 -29.16 -24.00 26.34
CA LEU A 48 -30.58 -23.78 26.72
C LEU A 48 -31.51 -23.63 25.49
N GLY A 49 -30.94 -23.15 24.36
CA GLY A 49 -31.65 -22.96 23.09
C GLY A 49 -31.42 -24.06 22.06
N ASP A 50 -30.75 -25.17 22.40
CA ASP A 50 -30.50 -26.26 21.45
C ASP A 50 -31.82 -26.88 20.98
N THR A 51 -31.93 -27.08 19.65
CA THR A 51 -33.07 -27.71 19.02
C THR A 51 -32.70 -28.93 18.18
N GLY A 52 -31.42 -29.31 18.20
CA GLY A 52 -30.95 -30.53 17.57
C GLY A 52 -29.50 -30.85 17.88
N VAL A 53 -29.08 -32.03 17.47
CA VAL A 53 -27.68 -32.44 17.47
C VAL A 53 -27.33 -32.96 16.06
N ALA A 54 -26.29 -32.38 15.47
CA ALA A 54 -25.83 -32.75 14.14
C ALA A 54 -24.63 -33.72 14.20
N VAL A 55 -24.54 -34.64 13.23
CA VAL A 55 -23.41 -35.52 13.01
C VAL A 55 -22.98 -35.51 11.57
N SER A 56 -21.75 -35.82 11.27
CA SER A 56 -21.26 -35.89 9.90
C SER A 56 -21.83 -37.12 9.15
N PRO A 57 -22.30 -36.98 7.92
CA PRO A 57 -22.72 -38.11 7.09
C PRO A 57 -21.56 -39.08 6.77
N GLU A 58 -20.32 -38.61 6.92
CA GLU A 58 -19.11 -39.41 6.73
C GLU A 58 -18.68 -40.23 7.97
N ASP A 59 -19.40 -40.12 9.09
CA ASP A 59 -19.14 -40.91 10.31
C ASP A 59 -20.17 -42.05 10.46
N PRO A 60 -19.85 -43.30 10.02
CA PRO A 60 -20.80 -44.36 10.01
C PRO A 60 -21.19 -44.86 11.42
N GLU A 61 -20.36 -44.63 12.44
CA GLU A 61 -20.68 -45.03 13.81
C GLU A 61 -21.72 -44.09 14.42
N LYS A 62 -21.56 -42.78 14.25
CA LYS A 62 -22.53 -41.78 14.74
C LYS A 62 -23.80 -41.73 13.89
N ALA A 63 -23.69 -42.05 12.60
CA ALA A 63 -24.84 -42.11 11.71
C ALA A 63 -25.91 -43.14 12.17
N LYS A 64 -25.54 -44.15 12.98
CA LYS A 64 -26.49 -45.11 13.59
C LYS A 64 -27.48 -44.46 14.57
N LEU A 65 -27.12 -43.28 15.08
CA LEU A 65 -27.95 -42.50 16.01
C LEU A 65 -28.87 -41.50 15.29
N VAL A 66 -28.72 -41.31 13.99
CA VAL A 66 -29.60 -40.42 13.20
C VAL A 66 -31.04 -40.89 13.28
N GLY A 67 -31.94 -39.94 13.54
CA GLY A 67 -33.36 -40.22 13.78
C GLY A 67 -33.71 -40.64 15.21
N LYS A 68 -32.71 -40.71 16.10
CA LYS A 68 -32.91 -40.84 17.55
C LYS A 68 -32.96 -39.45 18.19
N THR A 69 -33.33 -39.43 19.47
CA THR A 69 -33.46 -38.15 20.23
C THR A 69 -32.66 -38.21 21.49
N VAL A 70 -32.26 -37.02 21.95
CA VAL A 70 -31.67 -36.77 23.27
C VAL A 70 -32.57 -35.92 24.11
N MET A 71 -32.51 -36.11 25.44
CA MET A 71 -33.15 -35.25 26.39
C MET A 71 -32.15 -34.14 26.79
N LEU A 72 -32.41 -32.90 26.34
CA LEU A 72 -31.59 -31.75 26.65
C LEU A 72 -31.65 -31.48 28.15
N PRO A 73 -30.53 -31.52 28.89
CA PRO A 73 -30.49 -31.25 30.33
C PRO A 73 -31.01 -29.84 30.66
N ILE A 74 -31.29 -29.56 31.93
CA ILE A 74 -31.84 -28.29 32.45
C ILE A 74 -33.27 -28.02 31.98
N VAL A 75 -33.47 -27.91 30.66
CA VAL A 75 -34.77 -27.53 30.05
C VAL A 75 -35.70 -28.73 29.79
N ASN A 76 -35.20 -29.97 29.91
CA ASN A 76 -35.94 -31.20 29.65
C ASN A 76 -36.68 -31.21 28.32
N ARG A 77 -36.00 -30.74 27.25
CA ARG A 77 -36.52 -30.73 25.87
C ARG A 77 -35.98 -31.94 25.11
N GLU A 78 -36.85 -32.65 24.43
CA GLU A 78 -36.46 -33.71 23.50
C GLU A 78 -36.05 -33.08 22.19
N ILE A 79 -34.81 -33.37 21.72
CA ILE A 79 -34.25 -32.81 20.47
C ILE A 79 -33.70 -33.93 19.58
N PRO A 80 -33.86 -33.84 18.23
CA PRO A 80 -33.44 -34.90 17.29
C PRO A 80 -31.95 -34.92 17.03
N ILE A 81 -31.42 -36.10 16.73
CA ILE A 81 -30.10 -36.28 16.11
C ILE A 81 -30.29 -36.41 14.60
N PHE A 82 -29.59 -35.60 13.83
CA PHE A 82 -29.66 -35.59 12.36
C PHE A 82 -28.27 -35.55 11.72
N SER A 83 -28.19 -35.77 10.40
CA SER A 83 -26.93 -35.74 9.66
C SER A 83 -26.81 -34.45 8.84
N ASP A 84 -25.66 -33.78 8.91
CA ASP A 84 -25.38 -32.57 8.13
C ASP A 84 -23.92 -32.46 7.71
N TRP A 85 -23.67 -31.89 6.52
CA TRP A 85 -22.32 -31.71 5.94
C TRP A 85 -21.49 -30.63 6.60
N HIS A 86 -22.08 -29.74 7.38
CA HIS A 86 -21.37 -28.72 8.13
C HIS A 86 -20.55 -29.30 9.29
N VAL A 87 -20.78 -30.56 9.65
CA VAL A 87 -20.09 -31.20 10.79
C VAL A 87 -18.75 -31.78 10.38
N ASP A 88 -17.66 -31.26 10.98
CA ASP A 88 -16.34 -31.90 10.91
C ASP A 88 -16.28 -33.07 11.89
N LYS A 89 -16.22 -34.30 11.37
CA LYS A 89 -16.13 -35.55 12.17
C LYS A 89 -14.88 -35.64 13.05
N ASN A 90 -13.83 -34.84 12.77
CA ASN A 90 -12.56 -34.86 13.49
C ASN A 90 -12.43 -33.79 14.55
N PHE A 91 -13.39 -32.87 14.64
CA PHE A 91 -13.38 -31.81 15.65
C PHE A 91 -14.23 -32.20 16.87
N GLY A 92 -13.68 -31.97 18.07
CA GLY A 92 -14.34 -32.30 19.33
C GLY A 92 -14.77 -33.78 19.39
N THR A 93 -16.04 -34.01 19.70
CA THR A 93 -16.62 -35.37 19.74
C THR A 93 -17.21 -35.81 18.41
N GLY A 94 -17.30 -34.93 17.39
CA GLY A 94 -18.03 -35.17 16.16
C GLY A 94 -19.56 -35.14 16.31
N PHE A 95 -20.08 -34.81 17.51
CA PHE A 95 -21.45 -34.42 17.77
C PHE A 95 -21.46 -32.91 17.99
N VAL A 96 -22.24 -32.17 17.17
CA VAL A 96 -22.38 -30.74 17.27
C VAL A 96 -23.77 -30.40 17.78
N LYS A 97 -23.84 -29.70 18.90
CA LYS A 97 -25.11 -29.13 19.37
C LYS A 97 -25.54 -28.04 18.38
N VAL A 98 -26.82 -27.92 18.11
CA VAL A 98 -27.35 -26.98 17.13
C VAL A 98 -28.30 -26.00 17.81
N THR A 99 -27.86 -24.72 17.86
CA THR A 99 -28.60 -23.59 18.45
C THR A 99 -28.87 -22.55 17.35
N PRO A 100 -29.91 -22.70 16.53
CA PRO A 100 -30.09 -21.89 15.32
C PRO A 100 -30.18 -20.37 15.56
N ALA A 101 -30.59 -19.95 16.76
CA ALA A 101 -30.71 -18.53 17.09
C ALA A 101 -29.36 -17.87 17.49
N HIS A 102 -28.29 -18.64 17.75
CA HIS A 102 -27.05 -18.14 18.37
C HIS A 102 -25.76 -18.55 17.65
N ASP A 103 -25.87 -19.12 16.45
CA ASP A 103 -24.71 -19.42 15.59
C ASP A 103 -25.15 -19.40 14.12
N PRO A 104 -24.39 -18.74 13.20
CA PRO A 104 -24.74 -18.67 11.78
C PRO A 104 -24.77 -20.04 11.07
N ASN A 105 -23.87 -20.98 11.43
CA ASN A 105 -23.85 -22.32 10.83
C ASN A 105 -25.04 -23.15 11.34
N ASP A 106 -25.35 -23.01 12.65
CA ASP A 106 -26.50 -23.66 13.27
C ASP A 106 -27.82 -23.10 12.68
N PHE A 107 -27.85 -21.82 12.34
CA PHE A 107 -29.01 -21.21 11.65
C PHE A 107 -29.22 -21.84 10.26
N ALA A 108 -28.17 -22.02 9.47
CA ALA A 108 -28.24 -22.66 8.15
C ALA A 108 -28.69 -24.12 8.25
N MET A 109 -28.16 -24.86 9.25
CA MET A 109 -28.62 -26.21 9.56
C MET A 109 -30.07 -26.22 10.01
N GLY A 110 -30.44 -25.26 10.86
CA GLY A 110 -31.81 -25.09 11.35
C GLY A 110 -32.84 -24.87 10.23
N GLN A 111 -32.50 -24.04 9.25
CA GLN A 111 -33.32 -23.82 8.06
C GLN A 111 -33.43 -25.10 7.21
N THR A 112 -32.30 -25.79 6.98
CA THR A 112 -32.26 -27.02 6.15
C THR A 112 -33.11 -28.15 6.77
N HIS A 113 -33.05 -28.29 8.10
CA HIS A 113 -33.72 -29.37 8.83
C HIS A 113 -35.02 -28.92 9.52
N ASN A 114 -35.48 -27.69 9.27
CA ASN A 114 -36.70 -27.09 9.82
C ASN A 114 -36.76 -27.16 11.36
N LEU A 115 -35.62 -26.79 12.01
CA LEU A 115 -35.52 -26.75 13.47
C LEU A 115 -36.14 -25.43 14.02
N GLU A 116 -36.65 -25.51 15.23
CA GLU A 116 -37.11 -24.34 15.95
C GLU A 116 -35.95 -23.37 16.28
N GLN A 117 -36.23 -22.07 16.17
CA GLN A 117 -35.25 -21.02 16.49
C GLN A 117 -35.62 -20.40 17.83
N ILE A 118 -34.82 -20.69 18.86
CA ILE A 118 -35.10 -20.28 20.23
C ILE A 118 -34.06 -19.25 20.68
N ASN A 119 -34.46 -17.99 20.77
CA ASN A 119 -33.65 -16.95 21.40
C ASN A 119 -33.61 -17.14 22.91
N ILE A 120 -32.41 -17.34 23.46
CA ILE A 120 -32.20 -17.45 24.90
C ILE A 120 -31.54 -16.21 25.51
N LEU A 121 -31.08 -15.28 24.68
CA LEU A 121 -30.46 -14.03 25.09
C LEU A 121 -31.37 -12.86 24.68
N ASP A 122 -31.35 -11.82 25.51
CA ASP A 122 -31.93 -10.52 25.18
C ASP A 122 -30.91 -9.63 24.41
N GLU A 123 -31.30 -8.40 24.07
CA GLU A 123 -30.50 -7.41 23.39
C GLU A 123 -29.22 -6.95 24.15
N HIS A 124 -29.14 -7.31 25.43
CA HIS A 124 -28.01 -7.02 26.31
C HIS A 124 -27.17 -8.25 26.64
N ALA A 125 -27.46 -9.37 26.00
CA ALA A 125 -26.84 -10.68 26.21
C ALA A 125 -27.08 -11.26 27.63
N HIS A 126 -28.24 -10.98 28.23
CA HIS A 126 -28.70 -11.66 29.41
C HIS A 126 -29.66 -12.81 29.03
N ILE A 127 -29.65 -13.88 29.82
CA ILE A 127 -30.59 -15.00 29.65
C ILE A 127 -32.02 -14.48 29.86
N VAL A 128 -32.89 -14.71 28.88
CA VAL A 128 -34.32 -14.31 28.96
C VAL A 128 -35.08 -15.08 30.05
N ASP A 129 -36.28 -14.62 30.39
CA ASP A 129 -37.17 -15.30 31.36
C ASP A 129 -37.54 -16.71 30.91
N GLY A 130 -37.76 -17.61 31.84
CA GLY A 130 -38.21 -18.97 31.60
C GLY A 130 -37.16 -20.08 31.82
N TYR A 131 -35.94 -19.71 32.17
CA TYR A 131 -34.81 -20.63 32.41
C TYR A 131 -34.45 -20.78 33.89
N GLY A 132 -35.40 -20.57 34.79
CA GLY A 132 -35.25 -20.80 36.23
C GLY A 132 -34.17 -19.89 36.84
N GLU A 133 -33.21 -20.51 37.52
CA GLU A 133 -32.13 -19.79 38.18
C GLU A 133 -31.17 -19.08 37.26
N PHE A 134 -31.16 -19.41 35.95
CA PHE A 134 -30.30 -18.79 34.94
C PHE A 134 -30.92 -17.51 34.33
N SER A 135 -32.23 -17.31 34.51
CA SER A 135 -32.91 -16.14 33.95
C SER A 135 -32.35 -14.82 34.50
N GLY A 136 -32.08 -13.85 33.61
CA GLY A 136 -31.52 -12.55 33.94
C GLY A 136 -30.01 -12.52 34.20
N MET A 137 -29.31 -13.67 34.15
CA MET A 137 -27.84 -13.71 34.24
C MET A 137 -27.19 -13.16 32.98
N ASP A 138 -26.09 -12.42 33.13
CA ASP A 138 -25.19 -12.13 32.01
C ASP A 138 -24.66 -13.44 31.41
N ARG A 139 -24.38 -13.45 30.08
CA ARG A 139 -23.91 -14.62 29.35
C ARG A 139 -22.71 -15.33 29.99
N ASP A 140 -21.73 -14.58 30.51
CA ASP A 140 -20.53 -15.14 31.11
C ASP A 140 -20.82 -15.74 32.48
N GLU A 141 -21.68 -15.09 33.31
CA GLU A 141 -22.18 -15.63 34.56
C GLU A 141 -23.02 -16.90 34.30
N ALA A 142 -23.89 -16.89 33.30
CA ALA A 142 -24.70 -18.04 32.91
C ALA A 142 -23.82 -19.22 32.45
N ARG A 143 -22.77 -18.96 31.70
CA ARG A 143 -21.78 -19.97 31.26
C ARG A 143 -21.18 -20.70 32.46
N GLU A 144 -20.67 -19.96 33.45
CA GLU A 144 -20.09 -20.54 34.65
C GLU A 144 -21.13 -21.33 35.46
N ALA A 145 -22.33 -20.77 35.62
CA ALA A 145 -23.42 -21.42 36.37
C ALA A 145 -23.88 -22.72 35.72
N ILE A 146 -24.02 -22.74 34.40
CA ILE A 146 -24.44 -23.93 33.61
C ILE A 146 -23.37 -25.01 33.66
N VAL A 147 -22.10 -24.67 33.47
CA VAL A 147 -20.99 -25.64 33.60
C VAL A 147 -20.96 -26.26 34.99
N LYS A 148 -21.13 -25.44 36.05
CA LYS A 148 -21.23 -25.93 37.42
C LYS A 148 -22.43 -26.87 37.62
N TRP A 149 -23.60 -26.52 37.07
CA TRP A 149 -24.79 -27.37 37.11
C TRP A 149 -24.52 -28.76 36.48
N PHE A 150 -23.85 -28.78 35.31
CA PHE A 150 -23.48 -30.04 34.64
C PHE A 150 -22.51 -30.88 35.46
N ASP A 151 -21.55 -30.28 36.13
CA ASP A 151 -20.60 -30.96 37.02
C ASP A 151 -21.34 -31.57 38.24
N GLU A 152 -22.17 -30.78 38.92
CA GLU A 152 -22.96 -31.24 40.09
C GLU A 152 -23.92 -32.40 39.76
N HIS A 153 -24.39 -32.50 38.47
CA HIS A 153 -25.28 -33.57 38.04
C HIS A 153 -24.54 -34.75 37.34
N GLY A 154 -23.19 -34.71 37.30
CA GLY A 154 -22.37 -35.74 36.66
C GLY A 154 -22.48 -35.81 35.13
N LEU A 155 -22.91 -34.73 34.53
CA LEU A 155 -23.09 -34.59 33.09
C LEU A 155 -21.94 -33.80 32.40
N LEU A 156 -21.02 -33.20 33.16
CA LEU A 156 -19.76 -32.67 32.63
C LEU A 156 -18.78 -33.83 32.47
N ASP A 157 -18.30 -34.06 31.25
CA ASP A 157 -17.31 -35.11 31.02
C ASP A 157 -15.91 -34.63 31.36
N HIS A 158 -15.44 -33.58 30.72
CA HIS A 158 -14.18 -32.88 31.01
C HIS A 158 -14.15 -31.50 30.35
N ILE A 159 -13.05 -30.76 30.58
CA ILE A 159 -12.79 -29.43 30.00
C ILE A 159 -11.38 -29.46 29.38
N GLU A 160 -11.23 -28.94 28.17
CA GLU A 160 -9.94 -28.76 27.50
C GLU A 160 -9.65 -27.28 27.28
N ASP A 161 -8.39 -26.88 27.39
CA ASP A 161 -7.95 -25.55 27.02
C ASP A 161 -7.93 -25.43 25.48
N LEU A 162 -8.47 -24.33 24.95
CA LEU A 162 -8.56 -24.08 23.53
C LEU A 162 -8.16 -22.63 23.21
N GLU A 163 -7.27 -22.45 22.22
CA GLU A 163 -7.09 -21.16 21.58
C GLU A 163 -7.98 -21.13 20.33
N HIS A 164 -8.87 -20.15 20.24
CA HIS A 164 -9.80 -20.02 19.12
C HIS A 164 -10.02 -18.55 18.75
N SER A 165 -10.45 -18.33 17.53
CA SER A 165 -10.71 -16.99 16.99
C SER A 165 -12.13 -16.57 17.34
N VAL A 166 -12.26 -15.43 18.03
CA VAL A 166 -13.53 -14.85 18.48
C VAL A 166 -13.80 -13.57 17.70
N MET A 167 -15.04 -13.39 17.26
CA MET A 167 -15.48 -12.16 16.57
C MET A 167 -15.65 -11.03 17.60
N HIS A 168 -15.07 -9.87 17.31
CA HIS A 168 -15.18 -8.65 18.09
C HIS A 168 -15.76 -7.51 17.29
N CYS A 169 -16.45 -6.61 17.96
CA CYS A 169 -16.95 -5.39 17.36
C CYS A 169 -15.80 -4.44 17.06
N TYR A 170 -15.59 -4.06 15.79
CA TYR A 170 -14.53 -3.12 15.36
C TYR A 170 -14.54 -1.77 16.10
N ARG A 171 -15.70 -1.38 16.68
CA ARG A 171 -15.92 -0.08 17.35
C ARG A 171 -15.61 -0.09 18.85
N CYS A 172 -16.03 -1.12 19.58
CA CYS A 172 -15.90 -1.19 21.03
C CYS A 172 -15.11 -2.39 21.55
N ASP A 173 -14.60 -3.23 20.65
CA ASP A 173 -13.77 -4.40 20.97
C ASP A 173 -14.45 -5.41 21.91
N THR A 174 -15.78 -5.44 21.93
CA THR A 174 -16.55 -6.42 22.71
C THR A 174 -16.79 -7.65 21.85
N ALA A 175 -16.64 -8.85 22.41
CA ALA A 175 -16.98 -10.11 21.75
C ALA A 175 -18.45 -10.09 21.31
N LEU A 176 -18.68 -10.47 20.05
CA LEU A 176 -20.00 -10.45 19.42
C LEU A 176 -20.81 -11.68 19.81
N GLU A 177 -22.09 -11.46 20.06
CA GLU A 177 -23.06 -12.52 20.26
C GLU A 177 -24.00 -12.60 19.05
N PRO A 178 -23.97 -13.69 18.28
CA PRO A 178 -24.99 -13.94 17.28
C PRO A 178 -26.37 -14.03 17.95
N TRP A 179 -27.31 -13.19 17.48
CA TRP A 179 -28.64 -13.04 18.03
C TRP A 179 -29.63 -12.72 16.92
N LEU A 180 -30.78 -13.41 16.89
CA LEU A 180 -31.82 -13.18 15.89
C LEU A 180 -32.71 -12.01 16.29
N SER A 181 -32.78 -11.01 15.42
CA SER A 181 -33.70 -9.88 15.51
C SER A 181 -34.18 -9.46 14.12
N GLU A 182 -35.30 -8.78 14.06
CA GLU A 182 -35.76 -8.19 12.80
C GLU A 182 -34.84 -7.04 12.41
N GLN A 183 -34.31 -7.10 11.20
CA GLN A 183 -33.35 -6.14 10.67
C GLN A 183 -33.64 -5.86 9.20
N TRP A 184 -33.24 -4.69 8.72
CA TRP A 184 -33.28 -4.36 7.31
C TRP A 184 -32.05 -4.94 6.58
N PHE A 185 -32.31 -5.59 5.45
CA PHE A 185 -31.26 -6.20 4.61
C PHE A 185 -31.38 -5.73 3.17
N VAL A 186 -30.21 -5.54 2.54
CA VAL A 186 -30.10 -5.47 1.07
C VAL A 186 -29.89 -6.87 0.53
N ALA A 187 -30.83 -7.36 -0.27
CA ALA A 187 -30.70 -8.62 -0.99
C ALA A 187 -29.69 -8.47 -2.14
N VAL A 188 -28.50 -9.06 -2.01
CA VAL A 188 -27.37 -8.80 -2.90
C VAL A 188 -27.34 -9.66 -4.15
N ASP A 189 -28.10 -10.73 -4.24
CA ASP A 189 -28.06 -11.69 -5.35
C ASP A 189 -28.24 -11.08 -6.74
N LYS A 190 -29.11 -10.05 -6.84
CA LYS A 190 -29.34 -9.33 -8.11
C LYS A 190 -28.26 -8.28 -8.40
N LEU A 191 -27.53 -7.83 -7.39
CA LEU A 191 -26.56 -6.75 -7.47
C LEU A 191 -25.14 -7.26 -7.74
N LYS A 192 -24.75 -8.37 -7.13
CA LYS A 192 -23.37 -8.90 -7.20
C LYS A 192 -22.97 -9.38 -8.60
N GLY A 193 -23.91 -9.96 -9.36
CA GLY A 193 -23.63 -10.46 -10.70
C GLY A 193 -23.12 -9.40 -11.67
N PRO A 194 -23.87 -8.32 -11.91
CA PRO A 194 -23.44 -7.18 -12.73
C PRO A 194 -22.13 -6.56 -12.22
N ALA A 195 -22.03 -6.33 -10.90
CA ALA A 195 -20.84 -5.71 -10.29
C ALA A 195 -19.58 -6.56 -10.43
N THR A 196 -19.70 -7.89 -10.36
CA THR A 196 -18.58 -8.81 -10.64
C THR A 196 -18.19 -8.78 -12.12
N LYS A 197 -19.19 -8.69 -13.01
CA LYS A 197 -18.98 -8.72 -14.46
C LYS A 197 -18.16 -7.54 -14.95
N VAL A 198 -18.49 -6.31 -14.56
CA VAL A 198 -17.78 -5.09 -15.05
C VAL A 198 -16.30 -5.07 -14.64
N VAL A 199 -15.95 -5.71 -13.52
CA VAL A 199 -14.55 -5.87 -13.11
C VAL A 199 -13.84 -6.98 -13.91
N LYS A 200 -14.51 -8.12 -14.13
CA LYS A 200 -13.96 -9.22 -14.96
C LYS A 200 -13.77 -8.80 -16.42
N ASP A 201 -14.66 -7.99 -16.95
CA ASP A 201 -14.60 -7.49 -18.33
C ASP A 201 -13.61 -6.31 -18.48
N GLY A 202 -13.10 -5.77 -17.38
CA GLY A 202 -12.13 -4.67 -17.37
C GLY A 202 -12.73 -3.28 -17.62
N GLU A 203 -14.03 -3.10 -17.45
CA GLU A 203 -14.68 -1.78 -17.45
C GLU A 203 -14.28 -1.00 -16.19
N VAL A 204 -14.13 -1.71 -15.04
CA VAL A 204 -13.55 -1.19 -13.81
C VAL A 204 -12.25 -1.93 -13.52
N LYS A 205 -11.14 -1.20 -13.38
CA LYS A 205 -9.80 -1.74 -13.17
C LYS A 205 -9.24 -1.30 -11.83
N PHE A 206 -8.54 -2.21 -11.14
CA PHE A 206 -7.85 -1.91 -9.88
C PHE A 206 -6.36 -1.73 -10.11
N TYR A 207 -5.79 -0.72 -9.48
CA TYR A 207 -4.36 -0.45 -9.46
C TYR A 207 -3.86 -0.40 -8.00
N PRO A 208 -2.85 -1.21 -7.63
CA PRO A 208 -2.27 -2.35 -8.38
C PRO A 208 -3.26 -3.48 -8.65
N GLU A 209 -3.06 -4.20 -9.75
CA GLU A 209 -3.96 -5.26 -10.26
C GLU A 209 -4.29 -6.37 -9.23
N ARG A 210 -3.40 -6.64 -8.29
CA ARG A 210 -3.61 -7.64 -7.22
C ARG A 210 -4.93 -7.44 -6.44
N TRP A 211 -5.42 -6.22 -6.34
CA TRP A 211 -6.66 -5.90 -5.64
C TRP A 211 -7.92 -6.34 -6.39
N THR A 212 -7.81 -6.60 -7.68
CA THR A 212 -8.87 -7.23 -8.46
C THR A 212 -9.29 -8.57 -7.86
N GLN A 213 -8.30 -9.42 -7.50
CA GLN A 213 -8.61 -10.72 -6.89
C GLN A 213 -9.24 -10.57 -5.50
N THR A 214 -8.79 -9.59 -4.71
CA THR A 214 -9.41 -9.30 -3.40
C THR A 214 -10.88 -8.91 -3.55
N TYR A 215 -11.18 -8.02 -4.49
CA TYR A 215 -12.56 -7.64 -4.81
C TYR A 215 -13.39 -8.84 -5.25
N LEU A 216 -12.92 -9.63 -6.21
CA LEU A 216 -13.65 -10.79 -6.74
C LEU A 216 -13.91 -11.86 -5.68
N THR A 217 -12.92 -12.16 -4.84
CA THR A 217 -13.07 -13.11 -3.74
C THR A 217 -14.12 -12.65 -2.73
N TRP A 218 -14.15 -11.36 -2.41
CA TRP A 218 -15.17 -10.81 -1.53
C TRP A 218 -16.56 -10.89 -2.18
N MET A 219 -16.70 -10.51 -3.46
CA MET A 219 -17.97 -10.59 -4.19
C MET A 219 -18.52 -12.01 -4.27
N ASP A 220 -17.66 -13.02 -4.46
CA ASP A 220 -18.07 -14.42 -4.52
C ASP A 220 -18.68 -14.90 -3.18
N ASN A 221 -18.17 -14.37 -2.04
CA ASN A 221 -18.62 -14.73 -0.69
C ASN A 221 -19.66 -13.76 -0.10
N LEU A 222 -20.06 -12.73 -0.86
CA LEU A 222 -20.97 -11.69 -0.37
C LEU A 222 -22.35 -12.28 -0.01
N LYS A 223 -22.77 -12.04 1.22
CA LYS A 223 -24.11 -12.35 1.77
C LYS A 223 -24.98 -11.10 1.79
N ASP A 224 -26.28 -11.30 2.06
CA ASP A 224 -27.21 -10.19 2.27
C ASP A 224 -26.70 -9.23 3.35
N TRP A 225 -26.79 -7.96 3.06
CA TRP A 225 -26.17 -6.92 3.87
C TRP A 225 -27.18 -6.32 4.86
N CYS A 226 -26.94 -6.53 6.16
CA CYS A 226 -27.69 -5.87 7.21
C CYS A 226 -27.36 -4.37 7.24
N ILE A 227 -28.37 -3.53 7.03
CA ILE A 227 -28.23 -2.07 6.91
C ILE A 227 -28.83 -1.27 8.06
N SER A 228 -29.60 -1.89 8.96
CA SER A 228 -30.17 -1.20 10.13
C SER A 228 -29.19 -1.18 11.30
N ARG A 229 -29.16 -0.06 12.03
CA ARG A 229 -28.35 0.16 13.21
C ARG A 229 -29.19 0.80 14.32
N GLN A 230 -29.08 0.28 15.52
CA GLN A 230 -29.74 0.78 16.72
C GLN A 230 -28.84 1.85 17.38
N LEU A 231 -28.60 2.95 16.66
CA LEU A 231 -27.75 4.05 17.08
C LEU A 231 -28.57 5.34 17.21
N TRP A 232 -28.19 6.18 18.16
CA TRP A 232 -28.86 7.46 18.35
C TRP A 232 -28.56 8.46 17.22
N TRP A 233 -27.35 8.45 16.65
CA TRP A 233 -26.92 9.35 15.58
C TRP A 233 -26.77 8.60 14.26
N GLY A 234 -27.49 9.05 13.25
CA GLY A 234 -27.44 8.50 11.90
C GLY A 234 -28.58 9.00 11.04
N HIS A 235 -28.58 8.66 9.76
CA HIS A 235 -29.71 8.93 8.87
C HIS A 235 -30.80 7.86 9.11
N ARG A 236 -31.99 8.34 9.44
CA ARG A 236 -33.12 7.49 9.83
C ARG A 236 -33.62 6.67 8.66
N ILE A 237 -34.07 5.46 8.94
CA ILE A 237 -34.77 4.62 7.97
C ILE A 237 -36.07 5.30 7.61
N PRO A 238 -36.36 5.61 6.32
CA PRO A 238 -37.53 6.39 5.91
C PRO A 238 -38.80 5.55 5.79
N VAL A 239 -38.90 4.47 6.56
CA VAL A 239 -40.09 3.57 6.54
C VAL A 239 -41.03 3.91 7.67
N PHE A 240 -42.30 3.91 7.36
CA PHE A 240 -43.37 4.20 8.29
C PHE A 240 -44.32 3.01 8.38
N TYR A 241 -44.81 2.73 9.57
CA TYR A 241 -45.70 1.63 9.90
C TYR A 241 -47.03 2.17 10.43
N CYS A 242 -48.14 1.56 10.03
CA CYS A 242 -49.46 1.87 10.55
C CYS A 242 -49.99 0.71 11.40
N GLU A 243 -50.21 0.93 12.67
CA GLU A 243 -50.76 -0.07 13.60
C GLU A 243 -52.20 -0.41 13.33
N ASP A 244 -52.99 0.51 12.72
CA ASP A 244 -54.41 0.33 12.45
C ASP A 244 -54.70 -0.67 11.31
N CYS A 245 -53.83 -0.70 10.28
CA CYS A 245 -54.10 -1.50 9.07
C CYS A 245 -52.91 -2.34 8.58
N GLY A 246 -51.78 -2.31 9.29
CA GLY A 246 -50.56 -3.05 8.90
C GLY A 246 -49.93 -2.54 7.60
N TRP A 247 -50.17 -1.28 7.23
CA TRP A 247 -49.47 -0.67 6.09
C TRP A 247 -48.04 -0.30 6.49
N GLU A 248 -47.13 -0.55 5.60
CA GLU A 248 -45.72 -0.13 5.69
C GLU A 248 -45.22 0.35 4.33
N ASP A 249 -44.47 1.44 4.29
CA ASP A 249 -43.82 1.95 3.07
C ASP A 249 -42.76 2.99 3.39
N ALA A 250 -41.84 3.21 2.44
CA ALA A 250 -40.82 4.26 2.50
C ALA A 250 -41.41 5.59 1.99
N LEU A 251 -41.24 6.66 2.75
CA LEU A 251 -41.76 7.98 2.39
C LEU A 251 -40.63 9.02 2.29
N MET A 252 -40.81 9.99 1.37
CA MET A 252 -39.90 11.13 1.21
C MET A 252 -40.09 12.18 2.31
N GLU A 253 -41.28 12.26 2.91
CA GLU A 253 -41.64 13.22 3.95
C GLU A 253 -42.25 12.51 5.15
N ASP A 254 -41.98 13.04 6.34
CA ASP A 254 -42.60 12.54 7.56
C ASP A 254 -44.14 12.66 7.53
N THR A 255 -44.82 11.68 8.08
CA THR A 255 -46.27 11.67 8.17
C THR A 255 -46.75 11.14 9.51
N ASP A 256 -47.85 11.71 10.01
CA ASP A 256 -48.62 11.25 11.17
C ASP A 256 -49.96 10.65 10.77
N VAL A 257 -50.24 10.55 9.46
CA VAL A 257 -51.48 10.01 8.90
C VAL A 257 -51.15 8.90 7.91
N CYS A 258 -51.77 7.75 8.10
CA CYS A 258 -51.58 6.62 7.19
C CYS A 258 -52.13 6.92 5.79
N PRO A 259 -51.35 6.87 4.72
CA PRO A 259 -51.82 7.10 3.36
C PRO A 259 -52.86 6.09 2.89
N LYS A 260 -52.91 4.90 3.50
CA LYS A 260 -53.80 3.81 3.11
C LYS A 260 -55.15 3.85 3.82
N CYS A 261 -55.20 4.07 5.14
CA CYS A 261 -56.44 4.00 5.90
C CYS A 261 -56.88 5.33 6.53
N GLY A 262 -56.03 6.36 6.52
CA GLY A 262 -56.29 7.64 7.17
C GLY A 262 -56.16 7.62 8.70
N GLY A 263 -55.69 6.52 9.28
CA GLY A 263 -55.46 6.39 10.72
C GLY A 263 -54.27 7.21 11.21
N HIS A 264 -54.23 7.51 12.50
CA HIS A 264 -53.19 8.35 13.10
C HIS A 264 -52.17 7.56 13.96
N HIS A 265 -52.28 6.24 14.01
CA HIS A 265 -51.29 5.40 14.70
C HIS A 265 -50.18 5.01 13.71
N VAL A 266 -49.41 6.02 13.29
CA VAL A 266 -48.29 5.87 12.38
C VAL A 266 -47.02 6.21 13.13
N HIS A 267 -46.01 5.36 13.00
CA HIS A 267 -44.68 5.62 13.54
C HIS A 267 -43.60 5.29 12.50
N GLN A 268 -42.51 6.01 12.55
CA GLN A 268 -41.33 5.77 11.71
C GLN A 268 -40.46 4.69 12.35
N ASP A 269 -39.74 3.93 11.52
CA ASP A 269 -38.74 2.99 11.97
C ASP A 269 -37.75 3.67 12.94
N PRO A 270 -37.49 3.09 14.13
CA PRO A 270 -36.64 3.70 15.15
C PRO A 270 -35.16 3.64 14.80
N ASP A 271 -34.77 2.75 13.88
CA ASP A 271 -33.38 2.51 13.52
C ASP A 271 -32.82 3.55 12.55
N VAL A 272 -31.52 3.60 12.45
CA VAL A 272 -30.79 4.39 11.46
C VAL A 272 -30.12 3.45 10.45
N LEU A 273 -29.83 3.98 9.26
CA LEU A 273 -29.11 3.24 8.24
C LEU A 273 -27.62 3.21 8.52
N ASP A 274 -26.97 2.14 8.09
CA ASP A 274 -25.52 2.01 8.04
C ASP A 274 -24.90 3.18 7.25
N THR A 275 -23.80 3.73 7.74
CA THR A 275 -23.05 4.80 7.08
C THR A 275 -22.71 4.47 5.62
N TRP A 276 -22.35 3.22 5.36
CA TRP A 276 -21.96 2.77 4.02
C TRP A 276 -23.15 2.73 3.04
N PHE A 277 -24.37 2.66 3.54
CA PHE A 277 -25.58 2.70 2.72
C PHE A 277 -25.77 4.06 2.04
N SER A 278 -25.49 5.16 2.71
CA SER A 278 -25.50 6.48 2.07
C SER A 278 -24.20 6.74 1.30
N SER A 279 -23.05 6.30 1.82
CA SER A 279 -21.73 6.51 1.18
C SER A 279 -21.63 5.87 -0.20
N GLN A 280 -22.32 4.77 -0.45
CA GLN A 280 -22.35 4.12 -1.78
C GLN A 280 -22.99 4.98 -2.88
N LEU A 281 -23.82 5.96 -2.51
CA LEU A 281 -24.52 6.83 -3.45
C LEU A 281 -23.65 7.99 -3.93
N TRP A 282 -22.46 8.17 -3.35
CA TRP A 282 -21.63 9.36 -3.50
C TRP A 282 -21.37 9.74 -4.97
N THR A 283 -21.08 8.78 -5.84
CA THR A 283 -20.66 9.02 -7.22
C THR A 283 -21.75 9.63 -8.12
N PHE A 284 -23.01 9.55 -7.74
CA PHE A 284 -24.14 10.08 -8.51
C PHE A 284 -25.05 11.00 -7.69
N ALA A 285 -25.30 10.72 -6.42
CA ALA A 285 -26.17 11.55 -5.59
C ALA A 285 -25.60 12.96 -5.36
N THR A 286 -24.27 13.11 -5.24
CA THR A 286 -23.61 14.41 -5.11
C THR A 286 -23.59 15.22 -6.41
N GLN A 287 -24.04 14.63 -7.51
CA GLN A 287 -24.10 15.22 -8.85
C GLN A 287 -25.55 15.42 -9.33
N GLY A 288 -26.47 15.62 -8.39
CA GLY A 288 -27.85 16.00 -8.68
C GLY A 288 -28.83 14.85 -8.87
N TRP A 289 -28.40 13.59 -8.92
CA TRP A 289 -29.32 12.46 -9.02
C TRP A 289 -30.17 12.33 -7.73
N PRO A 290 -31.48 12.04 -7.80
CA PRO A 290 -32.27 11.78 -9.01
C PRO A 290 -32.94 13.04 -9.61
N ASP A 291 -32.91 14.19 -8.94
CA ASP A 291 -33.73 15.37 -9.27
C ASP A 291 -33.12 16.17 -10.45
N HIS A 292 -31.80 16.20 -10.56
CA HIS A 292 -31.06 16.97 -11.57
C HIS A 292 -30.02 16.09 -12.29
N PRO A 293 -30.44 15.03 -13.01
CA PRO A 293 -29.51 14.10 -13.65
C PRO A 293 -28.66 14.77 -14.75
N GLU A 294 -29.06 15.92 -15.26
CA GLU A 294 -28.30 16.74 -16.23
C GLU A 294 -26.96 17.24 -15.63
N GLU A 295 -26.86 17.40 -14.31
CA GLU A 295 -25.61 17.79 -13.66
C GLU A 295 -24.57 16.66 -13.64
N MET A 296 -25.00 15.43 -13.89
CA MET A 296 -24.09 14.27 -14.01
C MET A 296 -23.34 14.27 -15.33
N GLU A 297 -23.83 14.99 -16.37
CA GLU A 297 -23.23 14.97 -17.69
C GLU A 297 -21.78 15.47 -17.65
N GLY A 298 -20.87 14.63 -18.11
CA GLY A 298 -19.42 14.89 -18.11
C GLY A 298 -18.70 14.63 -16.78
N HIS A 299 -19.40 14.31 -15.69
CA HIS A 299 -18.83 14.01 -14.37
C HIS A 299 -19.05 12.57 -13.92
N HIS A 300 -20.11 11.92 -14.38
CA HIS A 300 -20.39 10.50 -14.14
C HIS A 300 -20.37 9.72 -15.46
N PRO A 301 -19.67 8.59 -15.55
CA PRO A 301 -18.73 8.01 -14.58
C PRO A 301 -17.52 8.91 -14.31
N THR A 302 -17.00 8.89 -13.08
CA THR A 302 -15.68 9.50 -12.81
C THR A 302 -14.58 8.63 -13.42
N LYS A 303 -13.41 9.22 -13.73
CA LYS A 303 -12.33 8.43 -14.32
C LYS A 303 -11.59 7.60 -13.29
N VAL A 304 -11.23 8.20 -12.16
CA VAL A 304 -10.39 7.56 -11.15
C VAL A 304 -10.98 7.75 -9.76
N LEU A 305 -11.13 6.64 -9.02
CA LEU A 305 -11.34 6.64 -7.58
C LEU A 305 -10.04 6.31 -6.87
N VAL A 306 -9.63 7.13 -5.88
CA VAL A 306 -8.44 6.88 -5.07
C VAL A 306 -8.88 6.56 -3.64
N THR A 307 -8.54 5.38 -3.13
CA THR A 307 -8.99 4.96 -1.80
C THR A 307 -8.05 3.93 -1.13
N ALA A 308 -8.35 3.60 0.14
CA ALA A 308 -7.64 2.59 0.92
C ALA A 308 -8.13 1.17 0.63
N ARG A 309 -7.24 0.20 0.80
CA ARG A 309 -7.59 -1.23 0.66
C ARG A 309 -8.65 -1.68 1.66
N ASP A 310 -8.67 -1.11 2.86
CA ASP A 310 -9.55 -1.53 3.95
C ASP A 310 -11.04 -1.25 3.65
N ILE A 311 -11.34 -0.39 2.64
CA ILE A 311 -12.70 -0.05 2.26
C ILE A 311 -13.06 -0.46 0.81
N ILE A 312 -12.32 -1.40 0.24
CA ILE A 312 -12.70 -2.00 -1.05
C ILE A 312 -14.08 -2.64 -0.94
N ALA A 313 -14.31 -3.45 0.09
CA ALA A 313 -15.59 -4.09 0.37
C ALA A 313 -16.66 -3.09 0.81
N LEU A 314 -16.33 -2.26 1.79
CA LEU A 314 -17.28 -1.37 2.46
C LEU A 314 -17.74 -0.21 1.57
N TRP A 315 -16.95 0.23 0.60
CA TRP A 315 -17.25 1.40 -0.20
C TRP A 315 -17.17 1.18 -1.71
N VAL A 316 -16.02 0.70 -2.23
CA VAL A 316 -15.83 0.55 -3.68
C VAL A 316 -16.85 -0.41 -4.27
N ALA A 317 -16.99 -1.60 -3.70
CA ALA A 317 -17.91 -2.62 -4.21
C ALA A 317 -19.37 -2.16 -4.10
N ARG A 318 -19.72 -1.49 -3.02
CA ARG A 318 -21.08 -0.97 -2.80
C ARG A 318 -21.41 0.16 -3.77
N MET A 319 -20.46 1.06 -4.07
CA MET A 319 -20.65 2.08 -5.13
C MET A 319 -20.86 1.45 -6.50
N ILE A 320 -20.12 0.40 -6.86
CA ILE A 320 -20.29 -0.29 -8.14
C ILE A 320 -21.68 -0.92 -8.20
N MET A 321 -22.12 -1.62 -7.14
CA MET A 321 -23.45 -2.23 -7.09
C MET A 321 -24.58 -1.21 -7.20
N SER A 322 -24.51 -0.11 -6.42
CA SER A 322 -25.57 0.91 -6.39
C SER A 322 -25.62 1.71 -7.69
N SER A 323 -24.47 2.12 -8.25
CA SER A 323 -24.44 2.86 -9.51
C SER A 323 -25.02 2.03 -10.65
N LEU A 324 -24.60 0.77 -10.82
CA LEU A 324 -25.17 -0.12 -11.83
C LEU A 324 -26.68 -0.35 -11.67
N TYR A 325 -27.17 -0.36 -10.43
CA TYR A 325 -28.58 -0.54 -10.15
C TYR A 325 -29.39 0.70 -10.46
N PHE A 326 -28.95 1.89 -10.04
CA PHE A 326 -29.71 3.13 -10.14
C PHE A 326 -29.47 3.91 -11.44
N THR A 327 -28.23 3.95 -11.93
CA THR A 327 -27.87 4.73 -13.13
C THR A 327 -27.62 3.86 -14.36
N HIS A 328 -27.48 2.55 -14.20
CA HIS A 328 -27.13 1.58 -15.24
C HIS A 328 -25.73 1.79 -15.84
N GLU A 329 -24.87 2.54 -15.16
CA GLU A 329 -23.49 2.85 -15.55
C GLU A 329 -22.51 2.51 -14.44
N VAL A 330 -21.24 2.25 -14.79
CA VAL A 330 -20.19 2.09 -13.78
C VAL A 330 -19.92 3.43 -13.09
N PRO A 331 -19.60 3.47 -11.80
CA PRO A 331 -19.38 4.73 -11.09
C PRO A 331 -18.04 5.38 -11.46
N PHE A 332 -17.05 4.59 -11.84
CA PHE A 332 -15.69 4.98 -12.20
C PHE A 332 -15.03 3.87 -13.04
N HIS A 333 -13.97 4.22 -13.77
CA HIS A 333 -13.23 3.24 -14.58
C HIS A 333 -12.02 2.67 -13.86
N ASP A 334 -11.25 3.50 -13.16
CA ASP A 334 -10.03 3.10 -12.49
C ASP A 334 -10.16 3.27 -10.97
N VAL A 335 -9.68 2.29 -10.22
CA VAL A 335 -9.63 2.30 -8.75
C VAL A 335 -8.17 2.19 -8.32
N TYR A 336 -7.60 3.31 -7.86
CA TYR A 336 -6.26 3.35 -7.35
C TYR A 336 -6.26 3.11 -5.82
N ILE A 337 -5.66 2.01 -5.40
CA ILE A 337 -5.53 1.66 -3.99
C ILE A 337 -4.14 2.08 -3.50
N TYR A 338 -4.11 3.13 -2.68
CA TYR A 338 -2.86 3.66 -2.16
C TYR A 338 -2.25 2.78 -1.06
N ALA A 339 -0.92 2.89 -0.92
CA ALA A 339 -0.18 2.24 0.16
C ALA A 339 -0.47 2.90 1.52
N THR A 340 -0.63 2.09 2.56
CA THR A 340 -0.77 2.62 3.93
C THR A 340 0.59 3.13 4.44
N ILE A 341 0.60 4.34 4.99
CA ILE A 341 1.79 4.91 5.63
C ILE A 341 1.86 4.42 7.08
N LEU A 342 2.93 3.70 7.38
CA LEU A 342 3.22 3.16 8.69
C LEU A 342 4.27 4.00 9.42
N ALA A 343 4.28 3.94 10.73
CA ALA A 343 5.35 4.49 11.54
C ALA A 343 6.69 3.80 11.23
N LYS A 344 7.80 4.37 11.67
CA LYS A 344 9.16 3.87 11.41
C LYS A 344 9.36 2.41 11.85
N ASP A 345 8.69 1.99 12.91
CA ASP A 345 8.70 0.61 13.44
C ASP A 345 7.80 -0.36 12.67
N GLY A 346 7.02 0.13 11.68
CA GLY A 346 6.09 -0.64 10.89
C GLY A 346 4.69 -0.77 11.50
N SER A 347 4.42 -0.16 12.65
CA SER A 347 3.09 -0.13 13.24
C SER A 347 2.18 0.88 12.54
N ARG A 348 0.86 0.65 12.56
CA ARG A 348 -0.12 1.65 12.11
C ARG A 348 -0.01 2.92 12.97
N MET A 349 -0.01 4.08 12.32
CA MET A 349 -0.05 5.37 13.01
C MET A 349 -1.42 5.59 13.64
N SER A 350 -1.46 5.97 14.92
CA SER A 350 -2.70 6.35 15.59
C SER A 350 -2.47 7.45 16.62
N LYS A 351 -3.51 8.25 16.88
CA LYS A 351 -3.47 9.30 17.91
C LYS A 351 -3.26 8.72 19.31
N SER A 352 -3.85 7.55 19.59
CA SER A 352 -3.72 6.87 20.89
C SER A 352 -2.29 6.41 21.16
N LYS A 353 -1.61 5.83 20.16
CA LYS A 353 -0.20 5.40 20.27
C LYS A 353 0.77 6.59 20.25
N GLY A 354 0.36 7.75 19.74
CA GLY A 354 1.21 8.93 19.64
C GLY A 354 2.41 8.75 18.72
N ASN A 355 2.30 7.87 17.72
CA ASN A 355 3.31 7.56 16.72
C ASN A 355 3.00 8.17 15.34
N GLY A 356 1.96 9.00 15.26
CA GLY A 356 1.59 9.75 14.04
C GLY A 356 2.56 10.91 13.79
N VAL A 357 2.90 11.12 12.53
CA VAL A 357 3.72 12.25 12.07
C VAL A 357 2.79 13.35 11.59
N ASP A 358 2.96 14.55 12.15
CA ASP A 358 2.20 15.72 11.71
C ASP A 358 2.77 16.24 10.37
N PRO A 359 1.98 16.24 9.28
CA PRO A 359 2.40 16.79 8.00
C PRO A 359 2.79 18.27 8.06
N MET A 360 2.13 19.07 8.93
CA MET A 360 2.46 20.49 9.08
C MET A 360 3.87 20.66 9.63
N ALA A 361 4.27 19.88 10.62
CA ALA A 361 5.62 19.92 11.16
C ALA A 361 6.69 19.54 10.12
N LEU A 362 6.38 18.63 9.19
CA LEU A 362 7.27 18.31 8.05
C LEU A 362 7.35 19.48 7.07
N MET A 363 6.20 20.08 6.71
CA MET A 363 6.15 21.21 5.77
C MET A 363 6.87 22.44 6.32
N ASP A 364 6.67 22.77 7.59
CA ASP A 364 7.34 23.90 8.25
C ASP A 364 8.86 23.72 8.26
N LYS A 365 9.32 22.50 8.45
CA LYS A 365 10.75 22.21 8.55
C LYS A 365 11.45 22.04 7.19
N TYR A 366 10.81 21.38 6.24
CA TYR A 366 11.44 20.94 4.99
C TYR A 366 10.82 21.57 3.73
N GLY A 367 9.61 22.13 3.84
CA GLY A 367 8.82 22.64 2.72
C GLY A 367 7.83 21.59 2.17
N ALA A 368 6.73 22.08 1.61
CA ALA A 368 5.65 21.25 1.08
C ALA A 368 6.11 20.36 -0.07
N ASP A 369 6.87 20.88 -1.03
CA ASP A 369 7.39 20.12 -2.17
C ASP A 369 8.28 18.96 -1.74
N ALA A 370 9.12 19.16 -0.72
CA ALA A 370 9.99 18.11 -0.20
C ALA A 370 9.18 16.98 0.47
N MET A 371 8.13 17.33 1.21
CA MET A 371 7.24 16.34 1.81
C MET A 371 6.48 15.53 0.73
N ARG A 372 5.87 16.23 -0.23
CA ARG A 372 5.13 15.60 -1.35
C ARG A 372 6.01 14.66 -2.15
N TYR A 373 7.19 15.13 -2.54
CA TYR A 373 8.17 14.34 -3.29
C TYR A 373 8.62 13.10 -2.49
N ASN A 374 8.97 13.26 -1.20
CA ASN A 374 9.36 12.13 -0.37
C ASN A 374 8.25 11.06 -0.31
N LEU A 375 6.99 11.47 -0.09
CA LEU A 375 5.86 10.55 -0.03
C LEU A 375 5.70 9.75 -1.32
N LEU A 376 5.77 10.42 -2.48
CA LEU A 376 5.62 9.71 -3.75
C LEU A 376 6.79 8.73 -4.01
N THR A 377 8.02 9.12 -3.71
CA THR A 377 9.19 8.25 -3.94
C THR A 377 9.19 6.98 -3.10
N LEU A 378 8.42 6.96 -1.99
CA LEU A 378 8.26 5.79 -1.15
C LEU A 378 7.23 4.79 -1.70
N ILE A 379 6.36 5.22 -2.62
CA ILE A 379 5.32 4.36 -3.19
C ILE A 379 5.97 3.30 -4.06
N THR A 380 5.59 2.04 -3.80
CA THR A 380 5.90 0.88 -4.63
C THR A 380 4.61 0.13 -4.93
N THR A 381 4.62 -0.72 -5.94
CA THR A 381 3.42 -1.48 -6.34
C THR A 381 2.96 -2.49 -5.29
N ASN A 382 3.79 -2.83 -4.29
CA ASN A 382 3.59 -4.06 -3.53
C ASN A 382 3.53 -3.94 -2.00
N GLN A 383 3.83 -2.78 -1.37
CA GLN A 383 3.99 -2.74 0.08
C GLN A 383 3.48 -1.45 0.71
N ASP A 384 3.08 -1.56 1.98
CA ASP A 384 2.90 -0.40 2.85
C ASP A 384 4.23 0.32 3.08
N VAL A 385 4.15 1.61 3.31
CA VAL A 385 5.29 2.51 3.36
C VAL A 385 5.67 2.80 4.81
N LYS A 386 6.88 2.43 5.21
CA LYS A 386 7.45 2.88 6.51
C LYS A 386 8.02 4.28 6.35
N PHE A 387 7.45 5.23 7.07
CA PHE A 387 7.89 6.61 7.06
C PHE A 387 9.02 6.85 8.07
N ASP A 388 10.15 7.40 7.65
CA ASP A 388 11.38 7.49 8.43
C ASP A 388 11.49 8.72 9.34
N ALA A 389 10.37 9.20 9.89
CA ALA A 389 10.39 10.30 10.85
C ALA A 389 10.84 9.83 12.24
N ASN A 390 11.71 10.61 12.86
CA ASN A 390 12.11 10.47 14.25
C ASN A 390 11.30 11.46 15.12
N LEU A 391 10.59 10.94 16.12
CA LEU A 391 9.76 11.72 17.03
C LEU A 391 10.38 11.76 18.44
N ASP A 392 10.26 12.88 19.14
CA ASP A 392 10.52 12.95 20.57
C ASP A 392 9.48 12.12 21.31
N LYS A 393 9.90 11.09 22.06
CA LYS A 393 9.00 10.15 22.73
C LYS A 393 8.12 10.80 23.82
N LYS A 394 8.56 11.92 24.40
CA LYS A 394 7.83 12.65 25.46
C LYS A 394 6.91 13.71 24.91
N LYS A 395 7.43 14.54 24.01
CA LYS A 395 6.70 15.66 23.43
C LYS A 395 5.86 15.28 22.24
N ARG A 396 6.15 14.12 21.59
CA ARG A 396 5.53 13.67 20.32
C ARG A 396 5.75 14.64 19.15
N GLU A 397 6.84 15.42 19.23
CA GLU A 397 7.23 16.39 18.22
C GLU A 397 8.22 15.79 17.23
N LEU A 398 8.21 16.28 16.00
CA LEU A 398 9.14 15.87 14.94
C LEU A 398 10.57 16.32 15.28
N ILE A 399 11.50 15.37 15.39
CA ILE A 399 12.94 15.65 15.50
C ILE A 399 13.53 15.85 14.12
N ASP A 400 13.44 14.84 13.26
CA ASP A 400 13.92 14.86 11.88
C ASP A 400 13.24 13.80 11.00
N SER A 401 13.47 13.92 9.69
CA SER A 401 13.12 12.92 8.66
C SER A 401 14.20 12.95 7.57
N PRO A 402 15.18 12.04 7.62
CA PRO A 402 16.35 12.07 6.72
C PRO A 402 15.98 12.04 5.24
N ARG A 403 14.99 11.24 4.84
CA ARG A 403 14.55 11.19 3.43
C ARG A 403 13.85 12.48 3.00
N THR A 404 13.07 13.12 3.88
CA THR A 404 12.47 14.42 3.58
C THR A 404 13.54 15.52 3.46
N GLU A 405 14.63 15.43 4.23
CA GLU A 405 15.78 16.32 4.09
C GLU A 405 16.51 16.13 2.76
N GLN A 406 16.67 14.89 2.29
CA GLN A 406 17.19 14.61 0.95
C GLN A 406 16.27 15.17 -0.14
N ALA A 407 14.96 15.03 0.02
CA ALA A 407 13.98 15.63 -0.89
C ALA A 407 14.10 17.17 -0.93
N ARG A 408 14.29 17.83 0.21
CA ARG A 408 14.57 19.26 0.27
C ARG A 408 15.85 19.64 -0.49
N SER A 409 16.87 18.82 -0.42
CA SER A 409 18.11 19.03 -1.18
C SER A 409 17.85 19.00 -2.69
N PHE A 410 16.93 18.17 -3.15
CA PHE A 410 16.51 18.14 -4.55
C PHE A 410 15.75 19.43 -4.95
N VAL A 411 14.80 19.89 -4.13
CA VAL A 411 14.13 21.20 -4.33
C VAL A 411 15.17 22.33 -4.45
N THR A 412 16.16 22.35 -3.55
CA THR A 412 17.26 23.33 -3.58
C THR A 412 18.10 23.21 -4.85
N LYS A 413 18.33 21.98 -5.35
CA LYS A 413 19.08 21.75 -6.60
C LYS A 413 18.32 22.33 -7.80
N ILE A 414 16.99 22.12 -7.89
CA ILE A 414 16.13 22.69 -8.93
C ILE A 414 16.25 24.22 -8.92
N TRP A 415 16.07 24.83 -7.78
CA TRP A 415 16.18 26.29 -7.61
C TRP A 415 17.53 26.84 -8.06
N ASN A 416 18.63 26.22 -7.62
CA ASN A 416 19.97 26.69 -7.95
C ASN A 416 20.30 26.50 -9.44
N ALA A 417 19.88 25.41 -10.05
CA ALA A 417 20.06 25.16 -11.49
C ALA A 417 19.30 26.20 -12.32
N SER A 418 18.03 26.46 -11.96
CA SER A 418 17.20 27.44 -12.65
C SER A 418 17.75 28.87 -12.48
N ARG A 419 18.21 29.23 -11.28
CA ARG A 419 18.89 30.50 -11.04
C ARG A 419 20.16 30.67 -11.89
N PHE A 420 20.96 29.63 -12.02
CA PHE A 420 22.14 29.67 -12.89
C PHE A 420 21.76 29.94 -14.35
N VAL A 421 20.75 29.28 -14.86
CA VAL A 421 20.28 29.52 -16.24
C VAL A 421 19.79 30.96 -16.40
N GLN A 422 18.92 31.44 -15.51
CA GLN A 422 18.36 32.80 -15.55
C GLN A 422 19.45 33.88 -15.53
N MET A 423 20.52 33.70 -14.74
CA MET A 423 21.65 34.64 -14.69
C MET A 423 22.46 34.68 -15.99
N ASN A 424 22.30 33.72 -16.88
CA ASN A 424 23.03 33.64 -18.16
C ASN A 424 22.13 33.91 -19.37
N LEU A 425 20.93 34.50 -19.21
CA LEU A 425 19.99 34.81 -20.28
C LEU A 425 20.11 36.23 -20.87
N ASP A 426 21.23 36.95 -20.58
CA ASP A 426 21.46 38.24 -21.21
C ASP A 426 21.48 38.11 -22.75
N GLY A 427 20.65 38.94 -23.44
CA GLY A 427 20.49 38.89 -24.89
C GLY A 427 19.62 37.73 -25.41
N TYR A 428 18.95 36.97 -24.52
CA TYR A 428 18.05 35.88 -24.96
C TYR A 428 16.89 36.36 -25.82
N THR A 429 16.60 35.58 -26.84
CA THR A 429 15.37 35.69 -27.66
C THR A 429 14.78 34.31 -27.87
N PRO A 430 13.44 34.14 -27.69
CA PRO A 430 12.78 32.86 -27.90
C PRO A 430 13.08 32.22 -29.25
N GLY A 431 13.13 30.90 -29.28
CA GLY A 431 13.36 30.15 -30.52
C GLY A 431 13.50 28.66 -30.26
N ALA A 432 13.33 27.87 -31.31
CA ALA A 432 13.37 26.42 -31.19
C ALA A 432 14.70 25.89 -30.67
N PRO A 433 14.69 24.84 -29.84
CA PRO A 433 15.89 24.11 -29.43
C PRO A 433 16.51 23.42 -30.65
N LYS A 434 17.84 23.26 -30.67
CA LYS A 434 18.57 22.60 -31.73
C LYS A 434 19.69 21.74 -31.21
N ALA A 435 19.90 20.60 -31.83
CA ALA A 435 21.00 19.69 -31.59
C ALA A 435 22.23 20.08 -32.42
N GLU A 436 22.90 21.17 -32.03
CA GLU A 436 24.06 21.67 -32.79
C GLU A 436 25.37 20.97 -32.38
N THR A 437 25.42 20.41 -31.16
CA THR A 437 26.57 19.66 -30.68
C THR A 437 26.14 18.25 -30.20
N ALA A 438 27.11 17.39 -29.93
CA ALA A 438 26.84 16.05 -29.44
C ALA A 438 26.11 16.04 -28.08
N GLU A 439 26.50 16.95 -27.19
CA GLU A 439 25.84 17.13 -25.87
C GLU A 439 24.44 17.69 -26.01
N ASP A 440 24.14 18.55 -27.00
CA ASP A 440 22.78 19.04 -27.27
C ASP A 440 21.93 17.90 -27.82
N ALA A 441 22.46 17.12 -28.78
CA ALA A 441 21.76 15.94 -29.32
C ALA A 441 21.44 14.91 -28.24
N TRP A 442 22.40 14.64 -27.36
CA TRP A 442 22.20 13.77 -26.21
C TRP A 442 21.12 14.30 -25.27
N MET A 443 21.21 15.53 -24.82
CA MET A 443 20.27 16.09 -23.84
C MET A 443 18.86 16.18 -24.38
N LEU A 444 18.66 16.61 -25.62
CA LEU A 444 17.33 16.68 -26.23
C LEU A 444 16.72 15.28 -26.42
N SER A 445 17.53 14.28 -26.76
CA SER A 445 17.09 12.88 -26.81
C SER A 445 16.71 12.36 -25.43
N ARG A 446 17.51 12.63 -24.40
CA ARG A 446 17.20 12.23 -23.02
C ARG A 446 15.94 12.91 -22.48
N LEU A 447 15.73 14.19 -22.84
CA LEU A 447 14.51 14.92 -22.49
C LEU A 447 13.28 14.26 -23.15
N ALA A 448 13.37 13.90 -24.43
CA ALA A 448 12.29 13.19 -25.12
C ALA A 448 11.95 11.85 -24.44
N ARG A 449 12.99 11.08 -24.06
CA ARG A 449 12.80 9.84 -23.29
C ARG A 449 12.19 10.07 -21.91
N ALA A 450 12.58 11.16 -21.23
CA ALA A 450 12.01 11.52 -19.92
C ALA A 450 10.52 11.87 -20.04
N VAL A 451 10.11 12.58 -21.10
CA VAL A 451 8.69 12.88 -21.38
C VAL A 451 7.92 11.60 -21.66
N GLU A 452 8.44 10.71 -22.51
CA GLU A 452 7.81 9.43 -22.84
C GLU A 452 7.63 8.56 -21.59
N ALA A 453 8.68 8.43 -20.78
CA ALA A 453 8.66 7.64 -19.55
C ALA A 453 7.68 8.22 -18.52
N ALA A 454 7.72 9.55 -18.28
CA ALA A 454 6.86 10.24 -17.34
C ALA A 454 5.38 10.10 -17.72
N THR A 455 5.04 10.27 -19.00
CA THR A 455 3.66 10.11 -19.50
C THR A 455 3.17 8.69 -19.27
N ARG A 456 3.94 7.68 -19.70
CA ARG A 456 3.57 6.27 -19.50
C ARG A 456 3.41 5.91 -18.03
N GLN A 457 4.31 6.39 -17.16
CA GLN A 457 4.27 6.09 -15.72
C GLN A 457 3.07 6.73 -15.03
N LEU A 458 2.69 7.95 -15.41
CA LEU A 458 1.48 8.60 -14.91
C LEU A 458 0.21 7.88 -15.39
N GLU A 459 0.14 7.52 -16.67
CA GLU A 459 -0.99 6.75 -17.23
C GLU A 459 -1.11 5.35 -16.57
N GLY A 460 0.03 4.75 -16.18
CA GLY A 460 0.11 3.46 -15.47
C GLY A 460 -0.03 3.55 -13.96
N TYR A 461 -0.21 4.75 -13.38
CA TYR A 461 -0.23 4.97 -11.91
C TYR A 461 1.07 4.55 -11.20
N GLU A 462 2.22 4.62 -11.90
CA GLU A 462 3.55 4.28 -11.39
C GLU A 462 4.21 5.50 -10.72
N PHE A 463 3.52 6.16 -9.79
CA PHE A 463 3.91 7.46 -9.23
C PHE A 463 5.29 7.46 -8.55
N GLY A 464 5.68 6.35 -7.93
CA GLY A 464 6.98 6.24 -7.28
C GLY A 464 8.14 6.21 -8.30
N ASP A 465 7.99 5.46 -9.38
CA ASP A 465 9.00 5.38 -10.46
C ASP A 465 9.07 6.71 -11.19
N TYR A 466 7.96 7.31 -11.52
CA TYR A 466 7.87 8.65 -12.08
C TYR A 466 8.69 9.69 -11.29
N ALA A 467 8.48 9.76 -9.98
CA ALA A 467 9.20 10.73 -9.14
C ALA A 467 10.71 10.46 -9.08
N ARG A 468 11.10 9.16 -9.00
CA ARG A 468 12.53 8.77 -8.95
C ARG A 468 13.24 9.00 -10.29
N ASP A 469 12.62 8.65 -11.39
CA ASP A 469 13.20 8.79 -12.73
C ASP A 469 13.37 10.27 -13.10
N LEU A 470 12.42 11.13 -12.75
CA LEU A 470 12.54 12.58 -12.95
C LEU A 470 13.67 13.18 -12.11
N GLN A 471 13.88 12.71 -10.89
CA GLN A 471 15.05 13.14 -10.10
C GLN A 471 16.36 12.70 -10.76
N SER A 472 16.42 11.45 -11.19
CA SER A 472 17.63 10.90 -11.87
C SER A 472 17.93 11.67 -13.13
N PHE A 473 16.94 11.97 -13.95
CA PHE A 473 17.08 12.80 -15.15
C PHE A 473 17.52 14.22 -14.80
N PHE A 474 16.75 14.93 -13.96
CA PHE A 474 17.02 16.34 -13.70
C PHE A 474 18.33 16.57 -12.93
N TRP A 475 18.54 15.83 -11.85
CA TRP A 475 19.78 15.98 -11.07
C TRP A 475 20.96 15.36 -11.80
N GLY A 476 20.84 14.09 -12.20
CA GLY A 476 21.95 13.31 -12.73
C GLY A 476 22.35 13.65 -14.16
N GLU A 477 21.41 14.14 -14.99
CA GLU A 477 21.70 14.43 -16.41
C GLU A 477 21.68 15.93 -16.69
N VAL A 478 20.62 16.65 -16.34
CA VAL A 478 20.52 18.11 -16.60
C VAL A 478 21.55 18.88 -15.77
N CYS A 479 21.55 18.68 -14.43
CA CYS A 479 22.39 19.49 -13.54
C CYS A 479 23.85 19.08 -13.50
N ASP A 480 24.14 17.77 -13.42
CA ASP A 480 25.49 17.29 -13.20
C ASP A 480 26.33 17.18 -14.47
N TRP A 481 25.64 17.18 -15.63
CA TRP A 481 26.29 17.11 -16.94
C TRP A 481 25.93 18.27 -17.84
N TYR A 482 24.68 18.41 -18.29
CA TYR A 482 24.35 19.33 -19.38
C TYR A 482 24.65 20.79 -19.04
N ILE A 483 24.23 21.25 -17.84
CA ILE A 483 24.55 22.64 -17.40
C ILE A 483 26.07 22.87 -17.33
N GLU A 484 26.84 21.90 -16.86
CA GLU A 484 28.31 22.02 -16.81
C GLU A 484 28.93 22.10 -18.21
N LEU A 485 28.44 21.33 -19.15
CA LEU A 485 28.88 21.33 -20.55
C LEU A 485 28.55 22.64 -21.26
N CYS A 486 27.41 23.24 -20.94
CA CYS A 486 26.99 24.51 -21.53
C CYS A 486 27.88 25.71 -21.10
N LYS A 487 28.60 25.62 -19.98
CA LYS A 487 29.36 26.78 -19.42
C LYS A 487 30.39 27.33 -20.39
N GLY A 488 31.09 26.49 -21.13
CA GLY A 488 32.10 26.92 -22.12
C GLY A 488 31.49 27.81 -23.19
N ARG A 489 30.40 27.38 -23.82
CA ARG A 489 29.69 28.12 -24.87
C ARG A 489 28.97 29.37 -24.33
N LEU A 490 28.42 29.30 -23.09
CA LEU A 490 27.80 30.47 -22.44
C LEU A 490 28.81 31.59 -22.14
N LEU A 491 30.05 31.26 -21.74
CA LEU A 491 31.05 32.23 -21.27
C LEU A 491 31.99 32.68 -22.38
N HIS A 492 32.30 31.81 -23.35
CA HIS A 492 33.36 32.01 -24.33
C HIS A 492 32.93 31.78 -25.77
N GLY A 493 31.67 31.32 -26.03
CA GLY A 493 31.16 31.08 -27.34
C GLY A 493 30.82 32.36 -28.09
N THR A 494 30.60 32.24 -29.41
CA THR A 494 30.08 33.33 -30.26
C THR A 494 28.68 33.74 -29.83
N PRO A 495 28.17 34.94 -30.18
CA PRO A 495 26.81 35.35 -29.85
C PRO A 495 25.74 34.34 -30.32
N GLU A 496 25.92 33.69 -31.46
CA GLU A 496 25.03 32.70 -32.04
C GLU A 496 25.04 31.39 -31.23
N GLU A 497 26.22 30.87 -30.90
CA GLU A 497 26.39 29.68 -30.05
C GLU A 497 25.78 29.93 -28.69
N ARG A 498 26.07 31.09 -28.06
CA ARG A 498 25.53 31.47 -26.76
C ARG A 498 24.00 31.50 -26.78
N LEU A 499 23.39 32.16 -27.80
CA LEU A 499 21.95 32.24 -27.94
C LEU A 499 21.31 30.84 -28.12
N GLN A 500 21.95 29.96 -28.90
CA GLN A 500 21.40 28.60 -29.10
C GLN A 500 21.48 27.78 -27.79
N VAL A 501 22.57 27.87 -27.04
CA VAL A 501 22.68 27.23 -25.72
C VAL A 501 21.64 27.78 -24.76
N GLN A 502 21.39 29.06 -24.74
CA GLN A 502 20.34 29.68 -23.91
C GLN A 502 18.98 29.12 -24.29
N ARG A 503 18.65 28.98 -25.59
CA ARG A 503 17.40 28.40 -26.07
C ARG A 503 17.24 26.95 -25.61
N ASN A 504 18.28 26.13 -25.77
CA ASN A 504 18.25 24.74 -25.35
C ASN A 504 18.05 24.63 -23.83
N LEU A 505 18.75 25.44 -23.01
CA LEU A 505 18.63 25.42 -21.56
C LEU A 505 17.24 25.85 -21.08
N VAL A 506 16.66 26.92 -21.67
CA VAL A 506 15.32 27.39 -21.34
C VAL A 506 14.28 26.32 -21.71
N TYR A 507 14.42 25.69 -22.88
CA TYR A 507 13.53 24.61 -23.32
C TYR A 507 13.61 23.38 -22.38
N VAL A 508 14.82 22.93 -22.03
CA VAL A 508 15.02 21.80 -21.11
C VAL A 508 14.43 22.09 -19.72
N LEU A 509 14.58 23.34 -19.24
CA LEU A 509 14.00 23.73 -17.95
C LEU A 509 12.48 23.81 -18.02
N ASP A 510 11.89 24.44 -19.05
CA ASP A 510 10.44 24.56 -19.21
C ASP A 510 9.79 23.18 -19.21
N VAL A 511 10.26 22.26 -20.08
CA VAL A 511 9.75 20.89 -20.12
C VAL A 511 9.95 20.19 -18.79
N SER A 512 11.13 20.32 -18.15
CA SER A 512 11.40 19.69 -16.84
C SER A 512 10.46 20.22 -15.74
N MET A 513 10.14 21.52 -15.74
CA MET A 513 9.21 22.08 -14.76
C MET A 513 7.80 21.56 -14.97
N ARG A 514 7.35 21.41 -16.22
CA ARG A 514 6.05 20.79 -16.53
C ARG A 514 5.99 19.35 -16.04
N LEU A 515 7.05 18.57 -16.28
CA LEU A 515 7.13 17.19 -15.79
C LEU A 515 7.17 17.10 -14.24
N LEU A 516 7.84 17.99 -13.54
CA LEU A 516 7.95 17.96 -12.09
C LEU A 516 6.76 18.58 -11.35
N HIS A 517 5.95 19.38 -12.03
CA HIS A 517 4.87 20.16 -11.42
C HIS A 517 3.82 19.33 -10.66
N PRO A 518 3.34 18.18 -11.16
CA PRO A 518 2.37 17.37 -10.42
C PRO A 518 2.86 16.95 -9.04
N VAL A 519 4.17 16.83 -8.86
CA VAL A 519 4.80 16.39 -7.59
C VAL A 519 5.23 17.57 -6.73
N MET A 520 5.86 18.59 -7.35
CA MET A 520 6.48 19.74 -6.68
C MET A 520 5.90 21.07 -7.21
N PRO A 521 4.61 21.34 -6.96
CA PRO A 521 3.93 22.48 -7.61
C PRO A 521 4.49 23.86 -7.23
N PHE A 522 5.05 24.03 -6.03
CA PHE A 522 5.43 25.36 -5.56
C PHE A 522 6.75 25.84 -6.17
N VAL A 523 7.80 25.00 -6.12
CA VAL A 523 9.11 25.38 -6.68
C VAL A 523 9.05 25.46 -8.19
N THR A 524 8.31 24.55 -8.85
CA THR A 524 8.21 24.52 -10.30
C THR A 524 7.42 25.71 -10.84
N GLU A 525 6.31 26.11 -10.20
CA GLU A 525 5.58 27.32 -10.54
C GLU A 525 6.48 28.56 -10.42
N SER A 526 7.18 28.70 -9.28
CA SER A 526 8.06 29.85 -9.05
C SER A 526 9.23 29.94 -10.03
N VAL A 527 9.74 28.81 -10.48
CA VAL A 527 10.79 28.76 -11.51
C VAL A 527 10.22 29.10 -12.88
N TRP A 528 9.08 28.51 -13.24
CA TRP A 528 8.45 28.67 -14.53
C TRP A 528 7.96 30.10 -14.78
N ASP A 529 7.35 30.74 -13.80
CA ASP A 529 6.93 32.16 -13.85
C ASP A 529 8.11 33.11 -14.12
N ALA A 530 9.29 32.76 -13.66
CA ALA A 530 10.51 33.54 -13.87
C ALA A 530 11.27 33.18 -15.18
N LEU A 531 10.83 32.15 -15.93
CA LEU A 531 11.44 31.78 -17.21
C LEU A 531 10.82 32.59 -18.36
N PRO A 532 11.64 33.01 -19.36
CA PRO A 532 11.09 33.52 -20.60
C PRO A 532 10.47 32.38 -21.44
N ALA A 533 9.65 32.74 -22.42
CA ALA A 533 9.08 31.75 -23.36
C ALA A 533 10.16 30.86 -23.98
N SER A 534 9.92 29.55 -23.94
CA SER A 534 10.90 28.53 -24.35
C SER A 534 10.87 28.23 -25.86
N GLY A 535 9.82 28.64 -26.55
CA GLY A 535 9.54 28.23 -27.94
C GLY A 535 8.80 26.91 -28.05
N LEU A 536 8.39 26.29 -26.92
CA LEU A 536 7.47 25.15 -26.91
C LEU A 536 6.05 25.61 -27.22
N ASP A 537 5.65 26.71 -26.60
CA ASP A 537 4.41 27.42 -26.82
C ASP A 537 4.66 28.94 -26.64
N ASP A 538 3.61 29.75 -26.73
CA ASP A 538 3.68 31.20 -26.57
C ASP A 538 3.76 31.62 -25.07
N HIS A 539 3.87 30.65 -24.14
CA HIS A 539 3.85 30.88 -22.67
C HIS A 539 2.59 31.63 -22.21
N SER A 540 1.46 31.33 -22.86
CA SER A 540 0.18 32.02 -22.66
C SER A 540 -0.61 31.57 -21.45
N ALA A 541 -0.29 30.41 -20.88
CA ALA A 541 -0.92 29.92 -19.66
C ALA A 541 -0.62 30.86 -18.48
N GLN A 542 -1.64 31.14 -17.68
CA GLN A 542 -1.47 32.01 -16.50
C GLN A 542 -0.65 31.32 -15.40
N PHE A 543 -0.77 29.99 -15.30
CA PHE A 543 -0.10 29.18 -14.31
C PHE A 543 0.45 27.91 -14.96
N LEU A 544 1.54 27.38 -14.47
CA LEU A 544 2.12 26.13 -14.94
C LEU A 544 1.12 24.96 -14.84
N MET A 545 0.29 24.92 -13.81
CA MET A 545 -0.73 23.89 -13.64
C MET A 545 -1.80 23.87 -14.77
N THR A 546 -1.96 24.97 -15.50
CA THR A 546 -2.88 25.09 -16.66
C THR A 546 -2.16 25.06 -18.00
N ALA A 547 -0.83 24.98 -18.00
CA ALA A 547 -0.02 24.83 -19.20
C ALA A 547 -0.16 23.40 -19.76
N ALA A 548 -0.01 23.26 -21.08
CA ALA A 548 -0.10 21.98 -21.75
C ALA A 548 0.99 21.01 -21.25
N TRP A 549 0.61 19.73 -21.08
CA TRP A 549 1.57 18.65 -20.87
C TRP A 549 2.44 18.48 -22.12
N PRO A 550 3.77 18.26 -21.98
CA PRO A 550 4.61 18.02 -23.16
C PRO A 550 4.29 16.66 -23.76
N GLU A 551 3.84 16.67 -25.02
CA GLU A 551 3.45 15.45 -25.70
C GLU A 551 4.68 14.70 -26.23
N PRO A 552 4.80 13.37 -26.02
CA PRO A 552 5.92 12.57 -26.53
C PRO A 552 6.11 12.71 -28.05
N ALA A 553 5.02 12.87 -28.81
CA ALA A 553 5.05 13.02 -30.26
C ALA A 553 5.79 14.29 -30.73
N ASP A 554 5.70 15.39 -29.97
CA ASP A 554 6.33 16.66 -30.31
C ASP A 554 7.86 16.61 -30.13
N LEU A 555 8.34 15.73 -29.23
CA LEU A 555 9.77 15.56 -28.98
C LEU A 555 10.37 14.36 -29.74
N ALA A 556 9.57 13.55 -30.43
CA ALA A 556 10.02 12.34 -31.12
C ALA A 556 11.17 12.57 -32.11
N ALA A 557 11.20 13.76 -32.76
CA ALA A 557 12.26 14.13 -33.71
C ALA A 557 13.65 14.30 -33.05
N PHE A 558 13.72 14.48 -31.71
CA PHE A 558 14.97 14.61 -30.96
C PHE A 558 15.55 13.26 -30.57
N VAL A 559 14.79 12.17 -30.62
CA VAL A 559 15.26 10.83 -30.21
C VAL A 559 16.42 10.41 -31.11
N ASN A 560 17.57 10.14 -30.48
CA ASN A 560 18.80 9.79 -31.17
C ASN A 560 19.61 8.77 -30.33
N ASP A 561 19.34 7.49 -30.58
CA ASP A 561 19.99 6.36 -29.87
C ASP A 561 21.53 6.40 -30.02
N LYS A 562 22.01 6.87 -31.18
CA LYS A 562 23.47 6.98 -31.38
C LYS A 562 24.08 8.05 -30.50
N ALA A 563 23.47 9.24 -30.40
CA ALA A 563 23.97 10.30 -29.51
C ALA A 563 23.92 9.88 -28.03
N GLU A 564 22.87 9.16 -27.63
CA GLU A 564 22.77 8.60 -26.28
C GLU A 564 23.90 7.61 -25.99
N HIS A 565 24.14 6.67 -26.90
CA HIS A 565 25.20 5.67 -26.78
C HIS A 565 26.60 6.31 -26.72
N ASP A 566 26.88 7.20 -27.67
CA ASP A 566 28.20 7.83 -27.80
C ASP A 566 28.53 8.69 -26.57
N PHE A 567 27.57 9.46 -26.09
CA PHE A 567 27.75 10.27 -24.89
C PHE A 567 27.90 9.42 -23.62
N GLU A 568 27.09 8.37 -23.48
CA GLU A 568 27.14 7.48 -22.33
C GLU A 568 28.52 6.80 -22.22
N LEU A 569 29.08 6.36 -23.35
CA LEU A 569 30.43 5.76 -23.36
C LEU A 569 31.48 6.74 -22.85
N ALA A 570 31.45 7.98 -23.31
CA ALA A 570 32.35 9.02 -22.86
C ALA A 570 32.11 9.41 -21.39
N ARG A 571 30.87 9.49 -20.96
CA ARG A 571 30.47 9.76 -19.58
C ARG A 571 31.00 8.71 -18.59
N ARG A 572 31.03 7.44 -19.00
CA ARG A 572 31.59 6.34 -18.19
C ARG A 572 33.10 6.55 -17.96
N VAL A 573 33.85 6.96 -18.97
CA VAL A 573 35.27 7.29 -18.83
C VAL A 573 35.48 8.45 -17.85
N VAL A 574 34.76 9.55 -18.03
CA VAL A 574 34.83 10.72 -17.15
C VAL A 574 34.45 10.36 -15.71
N SER A 575 33.44 9.53 -15.53
CA SER A 575 32.93 9.07 -14.21
C SER A 575 34.00 8.21 -13.50
N ALA A 576 34.68 7.34 -14.24
CA ALA A 576 35.83 6.53 -13.73
C ALA A 576 36.96 7.43 -13.25
N VAL A 577 37.31 8.45 -14.03
CA VAL A 577 38.34 9.43 -13.67
C VAL A 577 37.95 10.22 -12.41
N ARG A 578 36.70 10.73 -12.36
CA ARG A 578 36.20 11.47 -11.19
C ARG A 578 36.14 10.61 -9.92
N SER A 579 35.69 9.36 -10.03
CA SER A 579 35.65 8.43 -8.90
C SER A 579 37.05 8.08 -8.39
N THR A 580 38.00 7.88 -9.31
CA THR A 580 39.40 7.67 -8.98
C THR A 580 40.00 8.87 -8.26
N ARG A 581 39.71 10.09 -8.74
CA ARG A 581 40.18 11.33 -8.11
C ARG A 581 39.64 11.45 -6.67
N ALA A 582 38.33 11.17 -6.46
CA ALA A 582 37.71 11.19 -5.13
C ALA A 582 38.32 10.13 -4.20
N ARG A 583 38.50 8.91 -4.71
CA ARG A 583 39.05 7.77 -3.98
C ARG A 583 40.48 8.06 -3.44
N TYR A 584 41.31 8.66 -4.27
CA TYR A 584 42.72 8.97 -3.91
C TYR A 584 42.88 10.40 -3.38
N ARG A 585 41.78 11.10 -3.10
CA ARG A 585 41.72 12.48 -2.51
C ARG A 585 42.61 13.47 -3.29
N LEU A 586 42.64 13.34 -4.59
CA LEU A 586 43.35 14.27 -5.47
C LEU A 586 42.58 15.60 -5.54
N SER A 587 43.34 16.67 -5.83
CA SER A 587 42.74 17.97 -6.12
C SER A 587 41.71 17.86 -7.25
N PRO A 588 40.54 18.48 -7.18
CA PRO A 588 39.57 18.50 -8.29
C PRO A 588 40.17 19.03 -9.60
N LYS A 589 41.19 19.85 -9.53
CA LYS A 589 41.89 20.47 -10.68
C LYS A 589 43.21 19.73 -11.08
N ALA A 590 43.52 18.62 -10.45
CA ALA A 590 44.70 17.87 -10.85
C ALA A 590 44.47 17.29 -12.25
N GLU A 591 45.40 17.53 -13.16
CA GLU A 591 45.42 16.94 -14.50
C GLU A 591 45.93 15.49 -14.39
N LEU A 592 45.25 14.56 -15.06
CA LEU A 592 45.53 13.13 -15.00
C LEU A 592 45.75 12.59 -16.42
N ASP A 593 46.71 11.70 -16.56
CA ASP A 593 46.86 10.90 -17.77
C ASP A 593 45.96 9.68 -17.68
N VAL A 594 45.17 9.42 -18.75
CA VAL A 594 44.25 8.32 -18.82
C VAL A 594 44.47 7.49 -20.07
N CYS A 595 44.47 6.18 -19.89
CA CYS A 595 44.53 5.23 -20.99
C CYS A 595 43.26 4.36 -20.97
N VAL A 596 42.61 4.20 -22.11
CA VAL A 596 41.38 3.39 -22.21
C VAL A 596 41.59 2.28 -23.24
N ARG A 597 41.34 1.05 -22.79
CA ARG A 597 41.26 -0.13 -23.65
C ARG A 597 39.80 -0.45 -23.91
N ALA A 598 39.38 -0.45 -25.17
CA ALA A 598 38.03 -0.71 -25.59
C ALA A 598 37.97 -1.38 -26.97
N ALA A 599 36.84 -1.89 -27.39
CA ALA A 599 36.63 -2.39 -28.74
C ALA A 599 36.93 -1.31 -29.79
N ALA A 600 37.32 -1.69 -31.02
CA ALA A 600 37.70 -0.71 -32.04
C ALA A 600 36.57 0.27 -32.40
N GLU A 601 35.33 -0.18 -32.36
CA GLU A 601 34.13 0.67 -32.55
C GLU A 601 33.99 1.71 -31.44
N ASP A 602 34.15 1.30 -30.18
CA ASP A 602 34.09 2.19 -29.03
C ASP A 602 35.25 3.19 -29.00
N VAL A 603 36.44 2.77 -29.43
CA VAL A 603 37.60 3.67 -29.57
C VAL A 603 37.29 4.81 -30.54
N ALA A 604 36.65 4.52 -31.67
CA ALA A 604 36.26 5.56 -32.64
C ALA A 604 35.25 6.56 -32.04
N VAL A 605 34.28 6.08 -31.24
CA VAL A 605 33.34 6.92 -30.52
C VAL A 605 34.05 7.79 -29.48
N LEU A 606 34.91 7.18 -28.61
CA LEU A 606 35.63 7.91 -27.59
C LEU A 606 36.60 8.94 -28.21
N GLU A 607 37.20 8.65 -29.36
CA GLU A 607 38.03 9.61 -30.09
C GLU A 607 37.20 10.85 -30.55
N SER A 608 35.98 10.64 -31.01
CA SER A 608 35.05 11.74 -31.37
C SER A 608 34.64 12.61 -30.17
N GLN A 609 34.72 12.06 -28.96
CA GLN A 609 34.37 12.72 -27.71
C GLN A 609 35.60 13.13 -26.88
N ARG A 610 36.80 13.12 -27.50
CA ARG A 610 38.08 13.40 -26.83
C ARG A 610 38.09 14.72 -26.07
N ASP A 611 37.64 15.80 -26.71
CA ASP A 611 37.61 17.14 -26.12
C ASP A 611 36.70 17.20 -24.89
N PHE A 612 35.58 16.51 -24.94
CA PHE A 612 34.66 16.37 -23.81
C PHE A 612 35.32 15.61 -22.64
N ILE A 613 35.94 14.43 -22.93
CA ILE A 613 36.59 13.61 -21.91
C ILE A 613 37.73 14.40 -21.24
N CYS A 614 38.56 15.06 -22.05
CA CYS A 614 39.71 15.82 -21.55
C CYS A 614 39.27 17.02 -20.72
N SER A 615 38.33 17.84 -21.21
CA SER A 615 37.90 19.06 -20.52
C SER A 615 37.14 18.77 -19.22
N VAL A 616 36.15 17.87 -19.24
CA VAL A 616 35.27 17.59 -18.11
C VAL A 616 35.90 16.61 -17.12
N GLY A 617 36.74 15.72 -17.61
CA GLY A 617 37.58 14.81 -16.82
C GLY A 617 38.82 15.44 -16.21
N HIS A 618 39.23 16.64 -16.65
CA HIS A 618 40.55 17.22 -16.38
C HIS A 618 41.67 16.21 -16.70
N VAL A 619 41.62 15.70 -17.94
CA VAL A 619 42.60 14.73 -18.46
C VAL A 619 43.60 15.47 -19.34
N ASP A 620 44.89 15.36 -19.02
CA ASP A 620 45.98 15.99 -19.79
C ASP A 620 46.27 15.16 -21.04
N GLN A 621 46.51 13.85 -20.87
CA GLN A 621 46.78 12.96 -21.99
C GLN A 621 45.75 11.81 -21.98
N LEU A 622 45.04 11.63 -23.10
CA LEU A 622 44.10 10.54 -23.31
C LEU A 622 44.64 9.58 -24.39
N ALA A 623 44.98 8.38 -24.01
CA ALA A 623 45.38 7.32 -24.93
C ALA A 623 44.23 6.32 -25.12
N LEU A 624 43.76 6.12 -26.33
CA LEU A 624 42.67 5.24 -26.68
C LEU A 624 43.14 4.11 -27.62
N GLY A 625 42.71 2.89 -27.39
CA GLY A 625 43.05 1.79 -28.29
C GLY A 625 42.56 0.42 -27.85
N ALA A 626 42.44 -0.52 -28.82
CA ALA A 626 41.96 -1.88 -28.55
C ALA A 626 43.01 -2.77 -27.85
N GLN A 627 44.30 -2.41 -27.92
CA GLN A 627 45.43 -3.17 -27.34
C GLN A 627 46.30 -2.26 -26.50
N GLN A 628 45.69 -1.46 -25.63
CA GLN A 628 46.44 -0.63 -24.70
C GLN A 628 46.93 -1.45 -23.50
N ASP A 629 48.25 -1.32 -23.20
CA ASP A 629 48.83 -1.90 -22.00
C ASP A 629 48.54 -1.02 -20.78
N LYS A 630 48.42 -1.63 -19.60
CA LYS A 630 48.28 -0.88 -18.33
C LYS A 630 49.57 -0.05 -18.09
N PRO A 631 49.48 1.29 -18.03
CA PRO A 631 50.65 2.14 -17.74
C PRO A 631 51.17 1.89 -16.32
N ALA A 632 52.47 2.01 -16.16
CA ALA A 632 53.10 1.88 -14.84
C ALA A 632 52.60 2.98 -13.89
N GLY A 633 52.27 2.61 -12.65
CA GLY A 633 51.73 3.55 -11.66
C GLY A 633 50.32 4.00 -11.93
N SER A 634 49.55 3.24 -12.71
CA SER A 634 48.10 3.48 -12.93
C SER A 634 47.26 2.52 -12.13
N VAL A 635 46.01 2.96 -11.84
CA VAL A 635 44.93 2.12 -11.30
C VAL A 635 43.95 1.80 -12.38
N SER A 636 43.38 0.59 -12.31
CA SER A 636 42.38 0.13 -13.28
C SER A 636 40.97 0.35 -12.77
N VAL A 637 40.09 0.79 -13.65
CA VAL A 637 38.65 0.80 -13.45
C VAL A 637 37.98 0.03 -14.60
N ALA A 638 37.40 -1.11 -14.29
CA ALA A 638 36.65 -1.87 -15.27
C ALA A 638 35.20 -1.41 -15.24
N ASP A 639 34.62 -1.07 -16.40
CA ASP A 639 33.23 -0.68 -16.55
C ASP A 639 32.66 -1.32 -17.84
N GLY A 640 31.96 -2.44 -17.67
CA GLY A 640 31.52 -3.26 -18.80
C GLY A 640 32.66 -3.71 -19.68
N ALA A 641 32.64 -3.32 -20.96
CA ALA A 641 33.71 -3.63 -21.93
C ALA A 641 34.90 -2.64 -21.92
N LEU A 642 34.82 -1.57 -21.10
CA LEU A 642 35.86 -0.58 -20.96
C LEU A 642 36.85 -0.98 -19.83
N GLU A 643 38.15 -0.92 -20.13
CA GLU A 643 39.21 -0.91 -19.11
C GLU A 643 39.85 0.47 -19.11
N ILE A 644 39.66 1.21 -18.03
CA ILE A 644 40.16 2.59 -17.90
C ILE A 644 41.28 2.61 -16.90
N PHE A 645 42.47 3.01 -17.37
CA PHE A 645 43.67 3.13 -16.57
C PHE A 645 43.92 4.61 -16.26
N VAL A 646 43.91 4.97 -14.98
CA VAL A 646 44.19 6.34 -14.52
C VAL A 646 45.57 6.37 -13.89
N VAL A 647 46.48 7.16 -14.45
CA VAL A 647 47.87 7.25 -13.99
C VAL A 647 47.93 8.11 -12.73
N LEU A 648 48.43 7.52 -11.64
CA LEU A 648 48.57 8.20 -10.34
C LEU A 648 50.07 8.44 -10.00
N GLY A 649 50.99 7.90 -10.82
CA GLY A 649 52.42 7.99 -10.56
C GLY A 649 52.90 9.44 -10.43
N GLY A 650 53.57 9.77 -9.32
CA GLY A 650 54.02 11.12 -9.00
C GLY A 650 52.98 12.02 -8.28
N LEU A 651 51.72 11.65 -8.28
CA LEU A 651 50.67 12.39 -7.60
C LEU A 651 50.27 11.76 -6.25
N VAL A 652 50.44 10.45 -6.12
CA VAL A 652 50.17 9.66 -4.93
C VAL A 652 51.38 8.79 -4.60
N ASP A 653 51.76 8.73 -3.33
CA ASP A 653 52.68 7.71 -2.84
C ASP A 653 51.95 6.35 -2.80
N LEU A 654 52.08 5.58 -3.90
CA LEU A 654 51.37 4.31 -4.06
C LEU A 654 51.80 3.28 -3.01
N ALA A 655 53.04 3.36 -2.51
CA ALA A 655 53.53 2.48 -1.47
C ALA A 655 52.93 2.82 -0.09
N ALA A 656 52.76 4.11 0.20
CA ALA A 656 52.10 4.56 1.42
C ALA A 656 50.59 4.23 1.37
N GLU A 657 49.95 4.36 0.21
CA GLU A 657 48.55 4.04 0.00
C GLU A 657 48.28 2.54 0.09
N GLY A 658 49.15 1.71 -0.49
CA GLY A 658 49.11 0.25 -0.34
C GLY A 658 49.11 -0.16 1.14
N LYS A 659 50.03 0.40 1.93
CA LYS A 659 50.09 0.15 3.39
C LYS A 659 48.83 0.64 4.13
N ARG A 660 48.21 1.74 3.67
CA ARG A 660 46.95 2.23 4.23
C ARG A 660 45.80 1.26 3.97
N LEU A 661 45.66 0.79 2.73
CA LEU A 661 44.63 -0.19 2.33
C LEU A 661 44.82 -1.54 3.01
N GLU A 662 46.06 -2.03 3.15
CA GLU A 662 46.39 -3.24 3.92
C GLU A 662 45.95 -3.13 5.38
N LYS A 663 46.09 -1.95 5.97
CA LYS A 663 45.67 -1.68 7.35
C LYS A 663 44.13 -1.64 7.47
N GLU A 664 43.44 -1.07 6.48
CA GLU A 664 42.00 -1.09 6.40
C GLU A 664 41.46 -2.50 6.16
N LEU A 665 42.08 -3.27 5.28
CA LEU A 665 41.76 -4.68 5.04
C LEU A 665 41.87 -5.50 6.34
N ALA A 666 43.01 -5.40 7.04
CA ALA A 666 43.19 -6.11 8.31
C ALA A 666 42.15 -5.73 9.37
N LYS A 667 41.71 -4.45 9.39
CA LYS A 667 40.66 -3.99 10.28
C LYS A 667 39.29 -4.59 9.91
N ALA A 668 38.93 -4.59 8.61
CA ALA A 668 37.69 -5.16 8.11
C ALA A 668 37.62 -6.68 8.33
N GLU A 669 38.70 -7.40 8.07
CA GLU A 669 38.83 -8.84 8.32
C GLU A 669 38.65 -9.18 9.81
N LYS A 670 39.25 -8.39 10.70
CA LYS A 670 39.12 -8.54 12.15
C LYS A 670 37.65 -8.30 12.60
N GLU A 671 37.01 -7.29 12.05
CA GLU A 671 35.59 -6.97 12.34
C GLU A 671 34.67 -8.09 11.82
N LEU A 672 34.89 -8.59 10.61
CA LEU A 672 34.16 -9.72 10.04
C LEU A 672 34.32 -10.99 10.89
N ALA A 673 35.53 -11.30 11.28
CA ALA A 673 35.80 -12.45 12.16
C ALA A 673 35.07 -12.33 13.51
N GLY A 674 35.01 -11.14 14.09
CA GLY A 674 34.24 -10.83 15.30
C GLY A 674 32.76 -11.00 15.11
N THR A 675 32.21 -10.50 14.00
CA THR A 675 30.79 -10.60 13.64
C THR A 675 30.38 -12.05 13.38
N LYS A 676 31.16 -12.82 12.62
CA LYS A 676 30.93 -14.25 12.37
C LYS A 676 31.01 -15.07 13.67
N ARG A 677 31.94 -14.76 14.57
CA ARG A 677 32.04 -15.42 15.89
C ARG A 677 30.78 -15.14 16.71
N THR A 678 30.23 -13.94 16.65
CA THR A 678 28.98 -13.61 17.35
C THR A 678 27.79 -14.38 16.76
N LEU A 679 27.72 -14.50 15.44
CA LEU A 679 26.67 -15.25 14.75
C LEU A 679 26.78 -16.78 14.91
N SER A 680 27.99 -17.30 15.16
CA SER A 680 28.21 -18.74 15.44
C SER A 680 28.00 -19.12 16.91
N ASN A 681 27.76 -18.15 17.80
CA ASN A 681 27.46 -18.44 19.21
C ASN A 681 25.97 -18.80 19.36
N GLU A 682 25.69 -20.09 19.52
CA GLU A 682 24.32 -20.62 19.68
C GLU A 682 23.57 -19.94 20.84
N GLY A 683 24.25 -19.63 21.95
CA GLY A 683 23.66 -18.95 23.10
C GLY A 683 23.26 -17.49 22.81
N PHE A 684 23.94 -16.82 21.89
CA PHE A 684 23.55 -15.49 21.41
C PHE A 684 22.37 -15.58 20.44
N VAL A 685 22.46 -16.48 19.46
CA VAL A 685 21.43 -16.64 18.41
C VAL A 685 20.08 -17.07 19.03
N ALA A 686 20.10 -17.89 20.07
CA ALA A 686 18.89 -18.33 20.77
C ALA A 686 18.23 -17.25 21.63
N LYS A 687 18.94 -16.20 22.06
CA LYS A 687 18.46 -15.18 22.99
C LYS A 687 18.28 -13.80 22.37
N ALA A 688 18.91 -13.52 21.24
CA ALA A 688 18.85 -12.22 20.58
C ALA A 688 17.58 -12.10 19.74
N ALA A 689 17.00 -10.90 19.69
CA ALA A 689 15.88 -10.61 18.83
C ALA A 689 16.23 -10.85 17.34
N PRO A 690 15.30 -11.39 16.52
CA PRO A 690 15.54 -11.69 15.10
C PRO A 690 16.15 -10.53 14.31
N GLU A 691 15.72 -9.30 14.60
CA GLU A 691 16.21 -8.08 13.98
C GLU A 691 17.70 -7.82 14.26
N VAL A 692 18.17 -8.15 15.47
CA VAL A 692 19.59 -7.99 15.84
C VAL A 692 20.44 -9.01 15.13
N ILE A 693 19.93 -10.23 14.95
CA ILE A 693 20.60 -11.29 14.21
C ILE A 693 20.69 -10.88 12.73
N GLN A 694 19.61 -10.38 12.15
CA GLN A 694 19.59 -9.95 10.75
C GLN A 694 20.57 -8.79 10.51
N LYS A 695 20.56 -7.76 11.34
CA LYS A 695 21.57 -6.67 11.26
C LYS A 695 22.99 -7.15 11.33
N LYS A 696 23.28 -8.21 12.09
CA LYS A 696 24.62 -8.80 12.15
C LYS A 696 24.97 -9.58 10.89
N ARG A 697 23.99 -10.23 10.25
CA ARG A 697 24.18 -10.91 8.94
C ARG A 697 24.43 -9.90 7.84
N ASP A 698 23.59 -8.86 7.75
CA ASP A 698 23.74 -7.78 6.79
C ASP A 698 25.13 -7.12 6.93
N ARG A 699 25.57 -6.87 8.17
CA ARG A 699 26.92 -6.33 8.44
C ARG A 699 28.04 -7.26 8.03
N ALA A 700 27.87 -8.57 8.19
CA ALA A 700 28.85 -9.54 7.74
C ALA A 700 28.97 -9.55 6.21
N GLU A 701 27.88 -9.48 5.49
CA GLU A 701 27.83 -9.42 4.04
C GLU A 701 28.46 -8.12 3.50
N GLU A 702 28.15 -6.96 4.09
CA GLU A 702 28.79 -5.68 3.78
C GLU A 702 30.30 -5.74 3.97
N LEU A 703 30.76 -6.36 5.05
CA LEU A 703 32.19 -6.51 5.33
C LEU A 703 32.88 -7.47 4.34
N GLU A 704 32.23 -8.55 3.92
CA GLU A 704 32.75 -9.46 2.90
C GLU A 704 32.94 -8.74 1.55
N GLN A 705 31.96 -7.99 1.11
CA GLN A 705 32.01 -7.17 -0.11
C GLN A 705 33.13 -6.11 0.01
N SER A 706 33.25 -5.44 1.15
CA SER A 706 34.30 -4.45 1.39
C SER A 706 35.70 -5.07 1.38
N ILE A 707 35.88 -6.27 1.94
CA ILE A 707 37.13 -7.01 1.94
C ILE A 707 37.57 -7.39 0.51
N GLU A 708 36.62 -7.87 -0.30
CA GLU A 708 36.86 -8.21 -1.70
C GLU A 708 37.31 -6.97 -2.50
N GLN A 709 36.60 -5.84 -2.31
CA GLN A 709 36.97 -4.57 -2.92
C GLN A 709 38.36 -4.09 -2.48
N LEU A 710 38.71 -4.16 -1.19
CA LEU A 710 40.00 -3.75 -0.67
C LEU A 710 41.14 -4.64 -1.23
N ARG A 711 40.91 -5.94 -1.35
CA ARG A 711 41.89 -6.86 -1.95
C ARG A 711 42.13 -6.56 -3.43
N ALA A 712 41.07 -6.32 -4.19
CA ALA A 712 41.18 -5.91 -5.58
C ALA A 712 41.95 -4.59 -5.72
N GLN A 713 41.71 -3.62 -4.82
CA GLN A 713 42.43 -2.35 -4.80
C GLN A 713 43.93 -2.50 -4.51
N ILE A 714 44.29 -3.35 -3.55
CA ILE A 714 45.68 -3.62 -3.21
C ILE A 714 46.42 -4.30 -4.39
N ALA A 715 45.73 -5.28 -5.03
CA ALA A 715 46.27 -5.95 -6.20
C ALA A 715 46.45 -4.99 -7.40
N ASP A 716 45.60 -3.99 -7.53
CA ASP A 716 45.68 -3.01 -8.61
C ASP A 716 46.81 -1.97 -8.42
N LEU A 717 47.26 -1.74 -7.17
CA LEU A 717 48.40 -0.89 -6.84
C LEU A 717 49.75 -1.59 -6.95
N ALA A 718 49.77 -2.92 -6.96
CA ALA A 718 50.98 -3.74 -7.07
C ALA A 718 51.44 -3.85 -8.53
#